data_c7ad7ade7010d39cecd1678fd81b6425
#
_entry.id   c7ad7ade7010d39cecd1678fd81b6425
#
_cell.length_a   1.000
_cell.length_b   1.000
_cell.length_c   1.000
_cell.angle_alpha   90.00
_cell.angle_beta   90.00
_cell.angle_gamma   90.00
#
_symmetry.space_group_name_H-M   'P 1'
#
loop_
_entity.id
_entity.type
_entity.pdbx_description
1 polymer ?
#
loop_
_entity_poly.entity_id
_entity_poly.type
_entity_poly.pdbx_seq_one_letter_code
_entity_poly.pdbx_strand_id
1 'polypeptide(L)'
;MKPREVTKLKMSVRTARKRNTIVAVTLMLTILAPMSAMAAPAPMNNSNLTYETAKKTVIEKAKLLTEAYGTTSLQYALIDGGEITVSGQTGKNDLNDKVPLTTNTIYGIGSTSKMMLTAAVMKLVDEGKIDLDVPVVNYMPDFTMKDKRYKQITPRMLLNHSAGLLGTSSGSAILYGDNDTYAHDTFLDQLATQNLMAEPGAYSVYSNDGFTLAEILVERVTGMSFTAFIHKYFTEPLKMNHTKTPQDIVNTGEMAGIYSPLYKGQLPHENYNIIASGGIYSTAKDLVKFSQIFTGEVKGILSNKSVEAMEQKEYRRGMWPEDSDSSMSYGLGWDSVDLFPFSAYGIKAVTKGGDTLSYHSSLVVLPEYNMAAAVISSGGASITNQFIASELLLSALEEKGIIKERKPEKSFGVPVKADMPKEISKFAGIYGGNNSVTKIKINKAGQMTVSSLTAPSNPVQEYTYTSDGTFVSDDGTEKLKFVVEKNGNTYLWSRSYISVPGLGQVAFSEYNAEKLKANTLPKEINAAWAKRDGKKYYLVNAKYTSMLYLNATSILPIQLNKENPGYMSNNKITGANAAANLLQIPGTAGRDTMDIHFSKKNGGEYLTFSGYVFASEEMVKPIYSGKRSATIIQADGYAKWFSVPATAKGKVMTVKLPANGAFAIYDQNGICINHSVVSGKNVVVLPENGRIVFAGEVGSQFEISLKK
;
A
#
# COMPACT_ATOMS: atom_id res chain seq x y z
N MET A 1 -55.11 43.92 -20.88
CA MET A 1 -55.54 44.65 -19.71
C MET A 1 -54.47 44.66 -18.64
N LYS A 2 -54.20 45.81 -18.09
CA LYS A 2 -53.05 46.33 -17.36
C LYS A 2 -52.56 45.50 -16.14
N PRO A 3 -51.30 45.73 -15.79
CA PRO A 3 -50.57 45.13 -14.64
C PRO A 3 -50.68 46.07 -13.38
N ARG A 4 -50.35 45.50 -12.22
CA ARG A 4 -50.08 46.25 -10.97
C ARG A 4 -48.90 45.53 -10.30
N GLU A 5 -47.92 46.16 -10.07
CA GLU A 5 -47.23 47.30 -9.41
C GLU A 5 -46.29 46.80 -8.29
N VAL A 6 -45.04 47.13 -8.51
CA VAL A 6 -43.88 46.88 -7.64
C VAL A 6 -43.70 48.08 -6.72
N THR A 7 -43.54 47.85 -5.43
CA THR A 7 -43.21 48.93 -4.47
C THR A 7 -41.70 48.81 -4.13
N LYS A 8 -40.95 49.82 -4.59
CA LYS A 8 -39.54 50.07 -4.20
C LYS A 8 -39.51 50.96 -2.97
N LEU A 9 -38.78 50.53 -1.92
CA LEU A 9 -38.40 51.47 -0.85
C LEU A 9 -37.02 52.03 -1.16
N LYS A 10 -36.98 53.37 -1.34
CA LYS A 10 -35.77 54.18 -1.41
C LYS A 10 -35.40 54.66 -0.01
N MET A 11 -34.14 54.43 0.40
CA MET A 11 -33.57 55.19 1.51
C MET A 11 -32.69 56.33 0.97
N SER A 12 -32.95 57.53 1.44
CA SER A 12 -32.31 58.78 1.07
C SER A 12 -31.04 59.01 1.87
N VAL A 13 -30.02 59.47 1.16
CA VAL A 13 -28.79 60.04 1.72
C VAL A 13 -29.08 61.55 2.08
N ARG A 14 -28.77 61.94 3.29
CA ARG A 14 -28.61 63.35 3.67
C ARG A 14 -27.24 63.62 4.22
N THR A 15 -26.49 64.45 3.53
CA THR A 15 -25.26 65.14 3.91
C THR A 15 -25.55 66.29 4.86
N ALA A 16 -24.77 66.46 5.94
CA ALA A 16 -24.53 67.77 6.59
C ALA A 16 -23.26 67.77 7.47
N ARG A 17 -22.27 68.48 6.98
CA ARG A 17 -21.44 69.53 7.59
C ARG A 17 -20.74 69.32 8.94
N LYS A 18 -19.44 69.52 8.81
CA LYS A 18 -18.37 69.80 9.78
C LYS A 18 -18.77 70.59 11.03
N ARG A 19 -18.26 70.12 12.18
CA ARG A 19 -17.63 71.01 13.21
C ARG A 19 -16.60 70.22 13.99
N ASN A 20 -15.44 70.88 14.17
CA ASN A 20 -14.29 70.42 14.96
C ASN A 20 -14.67 70.33 16.44
N THR A 21 -14.16 69.35 17.16
CA THR A 21 -13.55 69.58 18.49
C THR A 21 -12.99 68.29 19.08
N ILE A 22 -11.70 68.36 19.43
CA ILE A 22 -10.99 67.73 20.53
C ILE A 22 -10.85 66.20 20.56
N VAL A 23 -9.62 65.83 20.37
CA VAL A 23 -8.98 64.56 20.66
C VAL A 23 -9.20 64.15 22.13
N ALA A 24 -9.87 63.02 22.33
CA ALA A 24 -9.69 62.21 23.51
C ALA A 24 -9.17 60.84 23.04
N VAL A 25 -7.90 60.63 23.17
CA VAL A 25 -7.24 59.35 23.01
C VAL A 25 -7.64 58.48 24.19
N THR A 26 -8.68 57.68 24.01
CA THR A 26 -8.98 56.61 24.95
C THR A 26 -8.17 55.37 24.48
N LEU A 27 -7.06 55.13 25.18
CA LEU A 27 -6.24 53.96 25.09
C LEU A 27 -7.13 52.74 25.54
N MET A 28 -7.76 52.04 24.61
CA MET A 28 -8.24 50.69 24.89
C MET A 28 -7.00 49.77 24.96
N LEU A 29 -6.53 49.53 26.17
CA LEU A 29 -5.73 48.35 26.46
C LEU A 29 -6.59 47.12 26.22
N THR A 30 -6.51 46.56 25.05
CA THR A 30 -6.87 45.15 24.84
C THR A 30 -5.85 44.33 25.64
N ILE A 31 -6.29 43.83 26.80
CA ILE A 31 -5.59 42.79 27.54
C ILE A 31 -5.60 41.57 26.61
N LEU A 32 -4.52 41.37 25.86
CA LEU A 32 -4.13 40.08 25.32
C LEU A 32 -3.81 39.23 26.56
N ALA A 33 -4.82 38.49 27.06
CA ALA A 33 -4.55 37.36 27.90
C ALA A 33 -3.64 36.44 27.07
N PRO A 34 -2.47 36.03 27.57
CA PRO A 34 -1.73 34.99 26.89
C PRO A 34 -2.66 33.74 26.91
N MET A 35 -2.97 33.23 25.73
CA MET A 35 -3.45 31.85 25.65
C MET A 35 -2.32 31.04 26.31
N SER A 36 -2.63 30.57 27.52
CA SER A 36 -1.78 29.62 28.20
C SER A 36 -1.69 28.42 27.24
N ALA A 37 -0.56 28.27 26.55
CA ALA A 37 -0.20 26.98 26.05
C ALA A 37 -0.35 26.04 27.24
N MET A 38 -1.28 25.10 27.16
CA MET A 38 -1.33 24.01 28.12
C MET A 38 0.04 23.34 28.00
N ALA A 39 0.89 23.59 28.99
CA ALA A 39 2.14 22.88 29.10
C ALA A 39 1.79 21.39 29.07
N ALA A 40 2.49 20.62 28.25
CA ALA A 40 2.43 19.18 28.32
C ALA A 40 2.58 18.78 29.80
N PRO A 41 1.79 17.86 30.31
CA PRO A 41 1.92 17.43 31.70
C PRO A 41 3.37 17.04 31.95
N ALA A 42 3.94 17.56 33.04
CA ALA A 42 5.28 17.22 33.45
C ALA A 42 5.45 15.70 33.45
N PRO A 43 6.56 15.13 32.97
CA PRO A 43 6.77 13.71 32.93
C PRO A 43 6.59 13.17 34.37
N MET A 44 5.57 12.35 34.54
CA MET A 44 5.41 11.62 35.83
C MET A 44 6.62 10.70 35.95
N ASN A 45 7.15 10.62 37.15
CA ASN A 45 8.29 9.79 37.49
C ASN A 45 7.90 8.30 37.27
N ASN A 46 8.28 7.74 36.12
CA ASN A 46 7.86 6.41 35.65
C ASN A 46 8.41 5.21 36.46
N SER A 47 9.17 5.46 37.53
CA SER A 47 9.96 4.46 38.24
C SER A 47 9.15 3.31 38.90
N ASN A 48 7.80 3.33 38.86
CA ASN A 48 6.95 2.33 39.48
C ASN A 48 5.82 1.77 38.59
N LEU A 49 5.71 2.16 37.29
CA LEU A 49 4.68 1.62 36.41
C LEU A 49 5.09 0.25 35.86
N THR A 50 4.29 -0.76 36.13
CA THR A 50 4.56 -2.15 35.71
C THR A 50 3.85 -2.52 34.38
N TYR A 51 2.94 -1.67 33.89
CA TYR A 51 2.15 -1.89 32.66
C TYR A 51 1.39 -3.22 32.63
N GLU A 52 0.85 -3.65 33.78
CA GLU A 52 0.19 -4.96 33.89
C GLU A 52 -1.09 -5.06 33.07
N THR A 53 -1.91 -3.98 33.01
CA THR A 53 -3.10 -3.95 32.14
C THR A 53 -2.72 -3.97 30.68
N ALA A 54 -1.72 -3.17 30.27
CA ALA A 54 -1.23 -3.14 28.90
C ALA A 54 -0.65 -4.50 28.47
N LYS A 55 0.12 -5.17 29.35
CA LYS A 55 0.61 -6.54 29.13
C LYS A 55 -0.53 -7.54 28.93
N LYS A 56 -1.53 -7.52 29.82
CA LYS A 56 -2.68 -8.42 29.73
C LYS A 56 -3.46 -8.17 28.42
N THR A 57 -3.75 -6.91 28.10
CA THR A 57 -4.48 -6.52 26.88
C THR A 57 -3.77 -7.01 25.61
N VAL A 58 -2.45 -6.78 25.51
CA VAL A 58 -1.71 -7.19 24.30
C VAL A 58 -1.63 -8.70 24.16
N ILE A 59 -1.46 -9.45 25.26
CA ILE A 59 -1.45 -10.92 25.26
C ILE A 59 -2.78 -11.47 24.75
N GLU A 60 -3.90 -10.96 25.27
CA GLU A 60 -5.25 -11.40 24.87
C GLU A 60 -5.51 -11.12 23.39
N LYS A 61 -5.20 -9.91 22.91
CA LYS A 61 -5.40 -9.52 21.50
C LYS A 61 -4.44 -10.26 20.57
N ALA A 62 -3.18 -10.44 20.94
CA ALA A 62 -2.22 -11.23 20.19
C ALA A 62 -2.66 -12.70 20.03
N LYS A 63 -3.18 -13.29 21.10
CA LYS A 63 -3.76 -14.63 21.07
C LYS A 63 -4.97 -14.69 20.13
N LEU A 64 -5.86 -13.69 20.20
CA LEU A 64 -7.02 -13.62 19.30
C LEU A 64 -6.60 -13.59 17.82
N LEU A 65 -5.57 -12.81 17.45
CA LEU A 65 -5.07 -12.78 16.06
C LEU A 65 -4.54 -14.15 15.60
N THR A 66 -3.82 -14.86 16.47
CA THR A 66 -3.23 -16.17 16.10
C THR A 66 -4.26 -17.29 16.09
N GLU A 67 -5.34 -17.21 16.87
CA GLU A 67 -6.36 -18.25 16.94
C GLU A 67 -7.51 -18.05 15.96
N ALA A 68 -7.88 -16.80 15.63
CA ALA A 68 -9.09 -16.49 14.89
C ALA A 68 -8.86 -15.75 13.54
N TYR A 69 -7.73 -15.06 13.37
CA TYR A 69 -7.53 -14.17 12.20
C TYR A 69 -6.38 -14.58 11.27
N GLY A 70 -5.93 -15.84 11.35
CA GLY A 70 -4.98 -16.43 10.39
C GLY A 70 -3.54 -15.95 10.53
N THR A 71 -3.19 -15.28 11.61
CA THR A 71 -1.80 -14.93 11.94
C THR A 71 -1.09 -16.17 12.48
N THR A 72 0.05 -16.55 11.89
CA THR A 72 0.82 -17.72 12.33
C THR A 72 1.63 -17.41 13.58
N SER A 73 2.31 -16.27 13.58
CA SER A 73 3.11 -15.77 14.70
C SER A 73 3.14 -14.26 14.71
N LEU A 74 3.34 -13.66 15.88
CA LEU A 74 3.57 -12.24 16.01
C LEU A 74 4.48 -11.89 17.20
N GLN A 75 5.09 -10.72 17.10
CA GLN A 75 5.81 -10.05 18.17
C GLN A 75 5.21 -8.69 18.43
N TYR A 76 5.35 -8.20 19.64
CA TYR A 76 4.98 -6.85 20.06
C TYR A 76 6.03 -6.26 21.02
N ALA A 77 6.15 -4.94 21.00
CA ALA A 77 6.95 -4.19 21.96
C ALA A 77 6.33 -2.80 22.20
N LEU A 78 6.49 -2.31 23.42
CA LEU A 78 6.20 -0.96 23.90
C LEU A 78 7.46 -0.34 24.46
N ILE A 79 7.79 0.87 24.02
CA ILE A 79 8.82 1.71 24.62
C ILE A 79 8.19 2.94 25.27
N ASP A 80 8.66 3.35 26.42
CA ASP A 80 8.25 4.55 27.15
C ASP A 80 9.47 5.20 27.78
N GLY A 81 9.73 6.46 27.45
CA GLY A 81 10.87 7.22 27.95
C GLY A 81 12.23 6.56 27.70
N GLY A 82 12.40 5.92 26.57
CA GLY A 82 13.64 5.23 26.18
C GLY A 82 13.75 3.77 26.66
N GLU A 83 12.84 3.29 27.52
CA GLU A 83 12.88 1.94 28.10
C GLU A 83 11.82 1.03 27.46
N ILE A 84 12.21 -0.19 27.06
CA ILE A 84 11.26 -1.22 26.58
C ILE A 84 10.55 -1.81 27.79
N THR A 85 9.31 -1.37 28.03
CA THR A 85 8.52 -1.74 29.20
C THR A 85 7.66 -2.98 29.01
N VAL A 86 7.23 -3.23 27.77
CA VAL A 86 6.48 -4.44 27.39
C VAL A 86 7.09 -5.03 26.13
N SER A 87 7.30 -6.34 26.12
CA SER A 87 7.64 -7.08 24.89
C SER A 87 7.24 -8.54 25.03
N GLY A 88 6.85 -9.14 23.91
CA GLY A 88 6.47 -10.55 23.90
C GLY A 88 6.22 -11.06 22.47
N GLN A 89 5.82 -12.32 22.42
CA GLN A 89 5.47 -13.01 21.18
C GLN A 89 4.33 -14.00 21.44
N THR A 90 3.61 -14.34 20.35
CA THR A 90 2.51 -15.31 20.39
C THR A 90 2.46 -16.08 19.07
N GLY A 91 1.96 -17.32 19.09
CA GLY A 91 1.84 -18.18 17.91
C GLY A 91 3.01 -19.14 17.77
N LYS A 92 3.25 -19.61 16.55
CA LYS A 92 4.27 -20.61 16.23
C LYS A 92 5.22 -20.12 15.15
N ASN A 93 6.53 -20.31 15.36
CA ASN A 93 7.52 -20.02 14.33
C ASN A 93 7.53 -21.11 13.26
N ASP A 94 7.43 -22.35 13.66
CA ASP A 94 7.38 -23.55 12.83
C ASP A 94 6.16 -24.39 13.27
N LEU A 95 5.30 -24.77 12.31
CA LEU A 95 4.12 -25.60 12.61
C LEU A 95 4.46 -26.97 13.21
N ASN A 96 5.70 -27.43 13.09
CA ASN A 96 6.21 -28.65 13.73
C ASN A 96 6.86 -28.40 15.09
N ASP A 97 6.87 -27.17 15.59
CA ASP A 97 7.46 -26.73 16.87
C ASP A 97 8.98 -27.06 17.01
N LYS A 98 9.70 -27.12 15.88
CA LYS A 98 11.14 -27.41 15.88
C LYS A 98 12.01 -26.17 16.09
N VAL A 99 11.53 -25.00 15.66
CA VAL A 99 12.20 -23.72 15.78
C VAL A 99 11.42 -22.82 16.73
N PRO A 100 11.98 -22.45 17.90
CA PRO A 100 11.27 -21.66 18.88
C PRO A 100 11.00 -20.23 18.38
N LEU A 101 9.82 -19.73 18.68
CA LEU A 101 9.49 -18.32 18.53
C LEU A 101 10.03 -17.53 19.72
N THR A 102 10.77 -16.46 19.48
CA THR A 102 11.33 -15.59 20.52
C THR A 102 11.13 -14.12 20.16
N THR A 103 11.36 -13.21 21.12
CA THR A 103 11.35 -11.76 20.85
C THR A 103 12.56 -11.29 19.99
N ASN A 104 13.44 -12.19 19.60
CA ASN A 104 14.55 -11.93 18.70
C ASN A 104 14.36 -12.58 17.33
N THR A 105 13.28 -13.33 17.12
CA THR A 105 12.90 -13.86 15.81
C THR A 105 12.70 -12.70 14.84
N ILE A 106 13.30 -12.77 13.66
CA ILE A 106 13.34 -11.68 12.68
C ILE A 106 12.19 -11.84 11.69
N TYR A 107 11.57 -10.73 11.31
CA TYR A 107 10.47 -10.67 10.33
C TYR A 107 10.79 -9.62 9.27
N GLY A 108 10.24 -9.77 8.07
CA GLY A 108 10.13 -8.66 7.13
C GLY A 108 9.18 -7.58 7.67
N ILE A 109 9.60 -6.32 7.57
CA ILE A 109 8.76 -5.21 8.06
C ILE A 109 7.99 -4.49 6.96
N GLY A 110 8.13 -4.95 5.70
CA GLY A 110 7.44 -4.35 4.58
C GLY A 110 7.64 -2.84 4.51
N SER A 111 6.60 -2.11 4.18
CA SER A 111 6.65 -0.66 3.99
C SER A 111 7.01 0.15 5.24
N THR A 112 7.11 -0.44 6.44
CA THR A 112 7.70 0.26 7.59
C THR A 112 9.18 0.60 7.32
N SER A 113 9.84 -0.08 6.39
CA SER A 113 11.18 0.25 5.85
C SER A 113 11.28 1.69 5.35
N LYS A 114 10.18 2.25 4.82
CA LYS A 114 10.11 3.62 4.32
C LYS A 114 10.47 4.68 5.38
N MET A 115 10.25 4.35 6.65
CA MET A 115 10.61 5.27 7.74
C MET A 115 12.12 5.43 7.90
N MET A 116 12.89 4.34 7.69
CA MET A 116 14.36 4.42 7.72
C MET A 116 14.89 5.21 6.52
N LEU A 117 14.28 5.04 5.33
CA LEU A 117 14.63 5.86 4.18
C LEU A 117 14.29 7.34 4.42
N THR A 118 13.09 7.63 4.92
CA THR A 118 12.72 9.02 5.19
C THR A 118 13.68 9.64 6.20
N ALA A 119 14.03 8.94 7.27
CA ALA A 119 15.05 9.40 8.22
C ALA A 119 16.42 9.59 7.54
N ALA A 120 16.81 8.75 6.58
CA ALA A 120 18.05 8.92 5.82
C ALA A 120 18.04 10.19 4.96
N VAL A 121 16.94 10.43 4.21
CA VAL A 121 16.80 11.68 3.45
C VAL A 121 16.81 12.90 4.37
N MET A 122 16.07 12.86 5.48
CA MET A 122 15.99 13.97 6.43
C MET A 122 17.33 14.25 7.12
N LYS A 123 18.13 13.20 7.37
CA LYS A 123 19.50 13.37 7.85
C LYS A 123 20.37 14.12 6.83
N LEU A 124 20.24 13.80 5.55
CA LEU A 124 20.95 14.50 4.48
C LEU A 124 20.43 15.94 4.30
N VAL A 125 19.16 16.22 4.64
CA VAL A 125 18.60 17.57 4.72
C VAL A 125 19.26 18.35 5.88
N ASP A 126 19.36 17.75 7.06
CA ASP A 126 20.04 18.36 8.23
C ASP A 126 21.52 18.66 7.94
N GLU A 127 22.17 17.84 7.12
CA GLU A 127 23.55 18.02 6.67
C GLU A 127 23.69 19.02 5.50
N GLY A 128 22.59 19.59 4.99
CA GLY A 128 22.57 20.50 3.84
C GLY A 128 22.95 19.86 2.50
N LYS A 129 22.95 18.52 2.41
CA LYS A 129 23.27 17.77 1.20
C LYS A 129 22.07 17.58 0.27
N ILE A 130 20.86 17.57 0.81
CA ILE A 130 19.59 17.53 0.10
C ILE A 130 18.72 18.69 0.56
N ASP A 131 18.03 19.34 -0.38
CA ASP A 131 16.90 20.22 -0.12
C ASP A 131 15.63 19.49 -0.58
N LEU A 132 14.62 19.44 0.29
CA LEU A 132 13.37 18.72 0.01
C LEU A 132 12.62 19.27 -1.22
N ASP A 133 12.84 20.53 -1.57
CA ASP A 133 12.07 21.23 -2.60
C ASP A 133 12.89 21.54 -3.87
N VAL A 134 14.15 21.09 -3.93
CA VAL A 134 15.00 21.14 -5.13
C VAL A 134 14.77 19.87 -5.96
N PRO A 135 14.55 19.98 -7.30
CA PRO A 135 14.29 18.81 -8.15
C PRO A 135 15.35 17.71 -8.05
N VAL A 136 14.90 16.45 -8.03
CA VAL A 136 15.76 15.25 -7.96
C VAL A 136 16.81 15.20 -9.07
N VAL A 137 16.48 15.70 -10.27
CA VAL A 137 17.41 15.76 -11.42
C VAL A 137 18.67 16.60 -11.13
N ASN A 138 18.65 17.48 -10.14
CA ASN A 138 19.82 18.27 -9.74
C ASN A 138 20.85 17.41 -8.96
N TYR A 139 20.40 16.34 -8.32
CA TYR A 139 21.24 15.38 -7.59
C TYR A 139 21.56 14.16 -8.43
N MET A 140 20.68 13.80 -9.37
CA MET A 140 20.74 12.61 -10.22
C MET A 140 20.53 13.00 -11.69
N PRO A 141 21.57 13.49 -12.39
CA PRO A 141 21.46 13.94 -13.79
C PRO A 141 21.12 12.80 -14.78
N ASP A 142 21.39 11.56 -14.39
CA ASP A 142 21.07 10.34 -15.15
C ASP A 142 19.60 9.90 -15.00
N PHE A 143 18.86 10.44 -14.03
CA PHE A 143 17.43 10.17 -13.90
C PHE A 143 16.65 10.82 -15.04
N THR A 144 15.93 10.00 -15.79
CA THR A 144 15.08 10.44 -16.93
C THR A 144 13.77 9.69 -16.96
N MET A 145 12.73 10.31 -17.51
CA MET A 145 11.46 9.67 -17.85
C MET A 145 11.00 10.09 -19.24
N LYS A 146 10.09 9.32 -19.85
CA LYS A 146 9.44 9.68 -21.09
C LYS A 146 8.62 10.97 -20.95
N ASP A 147 7.95 11.14 -19.83
CA ASP A 147 7.17 12.33 -19.48
C ASP A 147 8.08 13.43 -18.95
N LYS A 148 8.17 14.56 -19.63
CA LYS A 148 9.10 15.66 -19.30
C LYS A 148 8.80 16.36 -17.97
N ARG A 149 7.63 16.16 -17.39
CA ARG A 149 7.26 16.68 -16.07
C ARG A 149 8.11 16.08 -14.93
N TYR A 150 8.77 14.93 -15.15
CA TYR A 150 9.69 14.33 -14.18
C TYR A 150 10.73 15.29 -13.65
N LYS A 151 11.11 16.34 -14.43
CA LYS A 151 12.07 17.36 -14.02
C LYS A 151 11.60 18.22 -12.84
N GLN A 152 10.32 18.15 -12.49
CA GLN A 152 9.73 18.88 -11.38
C GLN A 152 9.66 18.04 -10.08
N ILE A 153 9.92 16.73 -10.17
CA ILE A 153 9.87 15.83 -9.01
C ILE A 153 10.93 16.24 -7.99
N THR A 154 10.50 16.46 -6.76
CA THR A 154 11.38 16.82 -5.62
C THR A 154 11.47 15.68 -4.61
N PRO A 155 12.49 15.64 -3.74
CA PRO A 155 12.58 14.67 -2.65
C PRO A 155 11.33 14.67 -1.76
N ARG A 156 10.75 15.84 -1.45
CA ARG A 156 9.48 15.94 -0.71
C ARG A 156 8.37 15.17 -1.39
N MET A 157 8.22 15.31 -2.70
CA MET A 157 7.18 14.63 -3.47
C MET A 157 7.36 13.10 -3.50
N LEU A 158 8.59 12.61 -3.39
CA LEU A 158 8.86 11.18 -3.23
C LEU A 158 8.37 10.68 -1.86
N LEU A 159 8.69 11.43 -0.79
CA LEU A 159 8.41 11.02 0.59
C LEU A 159 6.95 11.20 1.01
N ASN A 160 6.21 12.14 0.40
CA ASN A 160 4.77 12.34 0.66
C ASN A 160 3.87 11.73 -0.41
N HIS A 161 4.43 10.91 -1.29
CA HIS A 161 3.71 10.19 -2.35
C HIS A 161 3.06 11.08 -3.44
N SER A 162 3.52 12.33 -3.63
CA SER A 162 2.92 13.24 -4.62
C SER A 162 3.74 13.42 -5.91
N ALA A 163 4.71 12.54 -6.17
CA ALA A 163 5.56 12.63 -7.37
C ALA A 163 4.84 12.35 -8.70
N GLY A 164 3.61 11.81 -8.65
CA GLY A 164 2.86 11.43 -9.85
C GLY A 164 3.33 10.14 -10.52
N LEU A 165 4.14 9.33 -9.85
CA LEU A 165 4.62 8.02 -10.34
C LEU A 165 3.48 6.98 -10.30
N LEU A 166 3.56 5.95 -11.15
CA LEU A 166 2.49 4.95 -11.33
C LEU A 166 2.21 4.06 -10.12
N GLY A 167 3.17 3.91 -9.21
CA GLY A 167 2.99 3.14 -7.98
C GLY A 167 4.06 2.10 -7.74
N THR A 168 3.97 0.92 -8.34
CA THR A 168 4.96 -0.16 -8.20
C THR A 168 5.30 -0.73 -9.58
N SER A 169 6.44 -0.38 -10.14
CA SER A 169 6.87 -0.78 -11.48
C SER A 169 8.04 -1.75 -11.50
N SER A 170 8.64 -2.06 -10.36
CA SER A 170 9.76 -2.98 -10.26
C SER A 170 9.32 -4.44 -10.38
N GLY A 171 9.52 -5.04 -11.54
CA GLY A 171 9.32 -6.48 -11.75
C GLY A 171 10.32 -7.33 -10.98
N SER A 172 9.88 -8.52 -10.51
CA SER A 172 10.74 -9.48 -9.78
C SER A 172 11.43 -8.89 -8.54
N ALA A 173 10.80 -7.95 -7.85
CA ALA A 173 11.33 -7.36 -6.63
C ALA A 173 11.25 -8.30 -5.43
N ILE A 174 10.29 -9.25 -5.42
CA ILE A 174 10.12 -10.23 -4.33
C ILE A 174 10.45 -11.62 -4.86
N LEU A 175 11.50 -12.21 -4.28
CA LEU A 175 12.09 -13.48 -4.69
C LEU A 175 12.17 -14.44 -3.50
N TYR A 176 12.05 -15.74 -3.76
CA TYR A 176 12.24 -16.78 -2.74
C TYR A 176 13.71 -17.18 -2.63
N GLY A 177 14.32 -16.92 -1.45
CA GLY A 177 15.69 -17.31 -1.14
C GLY A 177 16.76 -16.73 -2.08
N ASP A 178 16.50 -15.59 -2.69
CA ASP A 178 17.31 -14.97 -3.72
C ASP A 178 17.43 -13.46 -3.45
N ASN A 179 18.65 -12.97 -3.30
CA ASN A 179 18.97 -11.59 -2.98
C ASN A 179 19.47 -10.78 -4.19
N ASP A 180 19.11 -11.20 -5.41
CA ASP A 180 19.44 -10.51 -6.65
C ASP A 180 18.92 -9.06 -6.65
N THR A 181 19.78 -8.12 -7.00
CA THR A 181 19.51 -6.67 -7.00
C THR A 181 18.93 -6.14 -8.31
N TYR A 182 18.70 -7.00 -9.30
CA TYR A 182 18.28 -6.61 -10.65
C TYR A 182 17.11 -5.62 -10.67
N ALA A 183 16.12 -5.80 -9.79
CA ALA A 183 14.96 -4.90 -9.70
C ALA A 183 15.35 -3.47 -9.29
N HIS A 184 16.34 -3.32 -8.41
CA HIS A 184 16.92 -2.04 -8.00
C HIS A 184 17.82 -1.47 -9.12
N ASP A 185 18.74 -2.29 -9.66
CA ASP A 185 19.77 -1.85 -10.59
C ASP A 185 19.20 -1.38 -11.94
N THR A 186 18.07 -1.96 -12.37
CA THR A 186 17.38 -1.59 -13.62
C THR A 186 16.22 -0.60 -13.43
N PHE A 187 16.02 -0.11 -12.21
CA PHE A 187 14.84 0.70 -11.89
C PHE A 187 14.77 2.01 -12.69
N LEU A 188 15.89 2.73 -12.84
CA LEU A 188 15.94 3.97 -13.62
C LEU A 188 15.64 3.73 -15.10
N ASP A 189 16.11 2.61 -15.68
CA ASP A 189 15.79 2.22 -17.06
C ASP A 189 14.29 1.96 -17.24
N GLN A 190 13.64 1.37 -16.24
CA GLN A 190 12.20 1.16 -16.25
C GLN A 190 11.45 2.49 -16.19
N LEU A 191 11.83 3.40 -15.30
CA LEU A 191 11.23 4.73 -15.21
C LEU A 191 11.41 5.54 -16.50
N ALA A 192 12.55 5.40 -17.19
CA ALA A 192 12.82 6.11 -18.45
C ALA A 192 11.77 5.85 -19.54
N THR A 193 11.07 4.72 -19.47
CA THR A 193 10.02 4.35 -20.43
C THR A 193 8.61 4.81 -20.05
N GLN A 194 8.42 5.37 -18.85
CA GLN A 194 7.10 5.62 -18.27
C GLN A 194 6.65 7.08 -18.40
N ASN A 195 5.32 7.26 -18.36
CA ASN A 195 4.68 8.54 -18.15
C ASN A 195 4.30 8.71 -16.68
N LEU A 196 4.04 9.95 -16.27
CA LEU A 196 3.45 10.25 -14.97
C LEU A 196 1.92 10.14 -15.05
N MET A 197 1.30 9.66 -13.98
CA MET A 197 -0.16 9.60 -13.85
C MET A 197 -0.78 10.97 -13.54
N ALA A 198 -0.02 11.89 -12.94
CA ALA A 198 -0.47 13.20 -12.54
C ALA A 198 0.67 14.23 -12.62
N GLU A 199 0.32 15.53 -12.53
CA GLU A 199 1.32 16.58 -12.28
C GLU A 199 2.01 16.34 -10.94
N PRO A 200 3.36 16.41 -10.87
CA PRO A 200 4.08 16.37 -9.60
C PRO A 200 3.53 17.39 -8.60
N GLY A 201 3.21 16.93 -7.41
CA GLY A 201 2.61 17.76 -6.35
C GLY A 201 1.08 17.91 -6.43
N ALA A 202 0.39 17.40 -7.45
CA ALA A 202 -1.05 17.58 -7.61
C ALA A 202 -1.87 16.92 -6.48
N TYR A 203 -1.48 15.75 -6.04
CA TYR A 203 -2.05 15.00 -4.91
C TYR A 203 -1.15 13.81 -4.54
N SER A 204 -1.34 13.31 -3.33
CA SER A 204 -0.60 12.15 -2.84
C SER A 204 -1.29 10.85 -3.23
N VAL A 205 -0.55 9.93 -3.86
CA VAL A 205 -0.96 8.55 -4.18
C VAL A 205 0.15 7.60 -3.78
N TYR A 206 -0.15 6.64 -2.94
CA TYR A 206 0.86 5.73 -2.40
C TYR A 206 1.72 5.12 -3.51
N SER A 207 3.05 5.30 -3.41
CA SER A 207 4.00 4.86 -4.43
C SER A 207 5.24 4.21 -3.82
N ASN A 208 5.51 2.96 -4.21
CA ASN A 208 6.76 2.29 -3.91
C ASN A 208 7.90 2.84 -4.79
N ASP A 209 7.60 3.18 -6.03
CA ASP A 209 8.56 3.74 -6.98
C ASP A 209 9.20 5.03 -6.48
N GLY A 210 8.41 5.88 -5.80
CA GLY A 210 8.92 7.10 -5.18
C GLY A 210 9.99 6.81 -4.11
N PHE A 211 9.78 5.77 -3.31
CA PHE A 211 10.73 5.37 -2.27
C PHE A 211 11.95 4.63 -2.85
N THR A 212 11.80 3.85 -3.90
CA THR A 212 12.94 3.26 -4.61
C THR A 212 13.80 4.35 -5.27
N LEU A 213 13.18 5.37 -5.88
CA LEU A 213 13.92 6.52 -6.43
C LEU A 213 14.64 7.31 -5.33
N ALA A 214 14.02 7.47 -4.15
CA ALA A 214 14.65 8.13 -3.01
C ALA A 214 15.78 7.30 -2.38
N GLU A 215 15.72 5.94 -2.45
CA GLU A 215 16.81 5.04 -2.08
C GLU A 215 18.05 5.34 -2.96
N ILE A 216 17.86 5.32 -4.28
CA ILE A 216 18.92 5.63 -5.24
C ILE A 216 19.46 7.06 -5.04
N LEU A 217 18.57 8.04 -4.71
CA LEU A 217 18.99 9.40 -4.38
C LEU A 217 19.95 9.42 -3.18
N VAL A 218 19.64 8.71 -2.09
CA VAL A 218 20.52 8.62 -0.92
C VAL A 218 21.87 8.00 -1.31
N GLU A 219 21.87 6.94 -2.12
CA GLU A 219 23.09 6.29 -2.58
C GLU A 219 23.94 7.20 -3.47
N ARG A 220 23.33 7.94 -4.41
CA ARG A 220 24.05 8.89 -5.29
C ARG A 220 24.67 10.06 -4.50
N VAL A 221 23.94 10.62 -3.54
CA VAL A 221 24.40 11.76 -2.74
C VAL A 221 25.51 11.36 -1.76
N THR A 222 25.49 10.12 -1.26
CA THR A 222 26.42 9.66 -0.22
C THR A 222 27.58 8.81 -0.73
N GLY A 223 27.43 8.18 -1.88
CA GLY A 223 28.34 7.15 -2.40
C GLY A 223 28.32 5.85 -1.58
N MET A 224 27.33 5.65 -0.71
CA MET A 224 27.16 4.47 0.13
C MET A 224 25.93 3.69 -0.35
N SER A 225 25.95 2.35 -0.26
CA SER A 225 24.73 1.58 -0.40
C SER A 225 23.74 1.93 0.72
N PHE A 226 22.43 1.82 0.44
CA PHE A 226 21.42 2.11 1.45
C PHE A 226 21.58 1.20 2.70
N THR A 227 21.93 -0.07 2.53
CA THR A 227 22.27 -1.00 3.63
C THR A 227 23.39 -0.44 4.52
N ALA A 228 24.51 -0.02 3.92
CA ALA A 228 25.62 0.55 4.68
C ALA A 228 25.24 1.86 5.38
N PHE A 229 24.39 2.68 4.74
CA PHE A 229 23.89 3.91 5.32
C PHE A 229 23.06 3.66 6.58
N ILE A 230 22.05 2.78 6.52
CA ILE A 230 21.19 2.51 7.68
C ILE A 230 21.97 1.87 8.83
N HIS A 231 22.96 1.00 8.55
CA HIS A 231 23.80 0.44 9.61
C HIS A 231 24.58 1.53 10.32
N LYS A 232 25.30 2.35 9.59
CA LYS A 232 26.14 3.41 10.15
C LYS A 232 25.36 4.44 10.99
N TYR A 233 24.18 4.83 10.49
CA TYR A 233 23.49 6.00 11.08
C TYR A 233 22.30 5.64 11.97
N PHE A 234 21.79 4.40 11.88
CA PHE A 234 20.63 3.99 12.67
C PHE A 234 20.86 2.69 13.46
N THR A 235 21.16 1.57 12.80
CA THR A 235 21.13 0.27 13.51
C THR A 235 22.25 0.14 14.52
N GLU A 236 23.48 0.58 14.22
CA GLU A 236 24.60 0.56 15.15
C GLU A 236 24.40 1.55 16.32
N PRO A 237 24.11 2.85 16.09
CA PRO A 237 23.90 3.82 17.17
C PRO A 237 22.73 3.45 18.09
N LEU A 238 21.64 2.91 17.54
CA LEU A 238 20.44 2.53 18.31
C LEU A 238 20.49 1.10 18.84
N LYS A 239 21.58 0.35 18.62
CA LYS A 239 21.75 -1.05 19.01
C LYS A 239 20.59 -1.94 18.52
N MET A 240 20.23 -1.77 17.25
CA MET A 240 19.19 -2.57 16.57
C MET A 240 19.82 -3.82 15.97
N ASN A 241 20.25 -4.72 16.83
CA ASN A 241 21.12 -5.85 16.45
C ASN A 241 20.46 -6.91 15.57
N HIS A 242 19.11 -6.90 15.48
CA HIS A 242 18.30 -7.83 14.68
C HIS A 242 17.70 -7.16 13.44
N THR A 243 18.13 -5.95 13.13
CA THR A 243 17.68 -5.24 11.92
C THR A 243 18.67 -5.47 10.79
N LYS A 244 18.19 -6.03 9.68
CA LYS A 244 18.96 -6.50 8.52
C LYS A 244 18.27 -6.11 7.22
N THR A 245 19.00 -6.25 6.11
CA THR A 245 18.48 -6.15 4.74
C THR A 245 18.76 -7.46 3.98
N PRO A 246 18.18 -7.67 2.80
CA PRO A 246 18.55 -8.79 1.92
C PRO A 246 20.02 -8.81 1.50
N GLN A 247 20.73 -7.70 1.60
CA GLN A 247 22.15 -7.59 1.24
C GLN A 247 23.09 -7.93 2.40
N ASP A 248 22.55 -8.15 3.60
CA ASP A 248 23.29 -8.66 4.74
C ASP A 248 23.38 -10.19 4.73
N ILE A 249 24.29 -10.72 5.52
CA ILE A 249 24.29 -12.14 5.86
C ILE A 249 23.15 -12.36 6.86
N VAL A 250 22.08 -13.01 6.39
CA VAL A 250 20.91 -13.34 7.20
C VAL A 250 20.91 -14.84 7.50
N ASN A 251 20.91 -15.19 8.79
CA ASN A 251 20.65 -16.57 9.21
C ASN A 251 19.13 -16.83 9.10
N THR A 252 18.71 -17.55 8.07
CA THR A 252 17.30 -17.86 7.83
C THR A 252 16.66 -18.69 8.94
N GLY A 253 17.45 -19.39 9.76
CA GLY A 253 16.98 -20.08 10.97
C GLY A 253 16.52 -19.15 12.09
N GLU A 254 16.88 -17.86 12.04
CA GLU A 254 16.43 -16.82 12.98
C GLU A 254 15.18 -16.07 12.48
N MET A 255 14.73 -16.37 11.25
CA MET A 255 13.57 -15.70 10.67
C MET A 255 12.27 -16.44 10.98
N ALA A 256 11.20 -15.67 11.07
CA ALA A 256 9.86 -16.23 11.24
C ALA A 256 9.45 -17.07 10.04
N GLY A 257 8.87 -18.24 10.30
CA GLY A 257 8.34 -19.12 9.27
C GLY A 257 7.19 -18.46 8.50
N ILE A 258 7.14 -18.72 7.20
CA ILE A 258 6.13 -18.16 6.28
C ILE A 258 5.19 -19.27 5.83
N TYR A 259 3.90 -18.98 5.89
CA TYR A 259 2.82 -19.89 5.47
C TYR A 259 1.81 -19.13 4.61
N SER A 260 1.24 -19.81 3.62
CA SER A 260 0.22 -19.24 2.75
C SER A 260 -0.92 -20.22 2.54
N PRO A 261 -2.18 -19.76 2.46
CA PRO A 261 -3.31 -20.61 2.06
C PRO A 261 -3.13 -21.25 0.68
N LEU A 262 -2.28 -20.65 -0.17
CA LEU A 262 -2.01 -21.12 -1.54
C LEU A 262 -1.04 -22.30 -1.60
N TYR A 263 -0.37 -22.63 -0.49
CA TYR A 263 0.66 -23.68 -0.46
C TYR A 263 0.62 -24.48 0.84
N LYS A 264 0.60 -25.81 0.73
CA LYS A 264 0.65 -26.69 1.90
C LYS A 264 2.09 -26.89 2.38
N GLY A 265 2.48 -26.19 3.43
CA GLY A 265 3.81 -26.25 4.02
C GLY A 265 4.40 -24.87 4.26
N GLN A 266 5.62 -24.86 4.77
CA GLN A 266 6.36 -23.62 4.96
C GLN A 266 6.93 -23.14 3.62
N LEU A 267 6.80 -21.86 3.33
CA LEU A 267 7.42 -21.22 2.17
C LEU A 267 8.90 -20.93 2.47
N PRO A 268 9.75 -20.87 1.43
CA PRO A 268 11.10 -20.32 1.56
C PRO A 268 11.03 -18.87 2.00
N HIS A 269 12.13 -18.39 2.58
CA HIS A 269 12.28 -17.01 2.94
C HIS A 269 12.08 -16.07 1.72
N GLU A 270 11.30 -15.00 1.92
CA GLU A 270 11.09 -13.97 0.90
C GLU A 270 12.09 -12.81 1.05
N ASN A 271 12.73 -12.44 -0.05
CA ASN A 271 13.58 -11.26 -0.14
C ASN A 271 12.89 -10.20 -0.99
N TYR A 272 12.77 -8.99 -0.44
CA TYR A 272 12.25 -7.84 -1.16
C TYR A 272 13.41 -6.91 -1.49
N ASN A 273 13.92 -7.00 -2.74
CA ASN A 273 15.20 -6.45 -3.15
C ASN A 273 15.16 -4.99 -3.63
N ILE A 274 14.06 -4.26 -3.40
CA ILE A 274 13.98 -2.80 -3.35
C ILE A 274 13.84 -2.40 -1.87
N ILE A 275 14.98 -2.24 -1.22
CA ILE A 275 15.13 -2.34 0.24
C ILE A 275 14.37 -1.26 0.98
N ALA A 276 14.57 0.01 0.59
CA ALA A 276 13.94 1.13 1.26
C ALA A 276 12.42 1.15 1.11
N SER A 277 11.91 0.57 0.03
CA SER A 277 10.47 0.46 -0.22
C SER A 277 9.78 -0.59 0.65
N GLY A 278 10.50 -1.69 1.02
CA GLY A 278 9.85 -2.75 1.78
C GLY A 278 10.74 -3.91 2.23
N GLY A 279 12.06 -3.88 2.00
CA GLY A 279 12.94 -5.04 2.12
C GLY A 279 13.68 -5.19 3.45
N ILE A 280 13.45 -4.33 4.43
CA ILE A 280 14.14 -4.43 5.72
C ILE A 280 13.51 -5.54 6.57
N TYR A 281 14.35 -6.26 7.29
CA TYR A 281 13.99 -7.23 8.32
C TYR A 281 14.26 -6.65 9.70
N SER A 282 13.40 -6.95 10.69
CA SER A 282 13.59 -6.42 12.04
C SER A 282 12.83 -7.24 13.08
N THR A 283 12.88 -6.80 14.33
CA THR A 283 12.07 -7.25 15.46
C THR A 283 11.23 -6.10 16.00
N ALA A 284 10.16 -6.40 16.74
CA ALA A 284 9.33 -5.37 17.37
C ALA A 284 10.15 -4.49 18.34
N LYS A 285 11.12 -5.09 19.04
CA LYS A 285 12.04 -4.36 19.93
C LYS A 285 12.92 -3.36 19.20
N ASP A 286 13.48 -3.76 18.04
CA ASP A 286 14.34 -2.87 17.27
C ASP A 286 13.54 -1.74 16.62
N LEU A 287 12.29 -2.00 16.17
CA LEU A 287 11.43 -0.96 15.65
C LEU A 287 11.08 0.12 16.70
N VAL A 288 10.79 -0.28 17.95
CA VAL A 288 10.53 0.73 18.99
C VAL A 288 11.81 1.45 19.43
N LYS A 289 13.01 0.85 19.31
CA LYS A 289 14.27 1.60 19.47
C LYS A 289 14.43 2.64 18.36
N PHE A 290 14.13 2.27 17.11
CA PHE A 290 14.17 3.21 15.98
C PHE A 290 13.23 4.40 16.20
N SER A 291 12.04 4.17 16.78
CA SER A 291 11.06 5.23 17.02
C SER A 291 11.55 6.33 17.96
N GLN A 292 12.61 6.09 18.77
CA GLN A 292 13.18 7.10 19.67
C GLN A 292 13.75 8.31 18.93
N ILE A 293 14.03 8.17 17.62
CA ILE A 293 14.41 9.30 16.76
C ILE A 293 13.29 10.34 16.70
N PHE A 294 12.03 9.91 16.75
CA PHE A 294 10.83 10.74 16.60
C PHE A 294 10.25 11.22 17.92
N THR A 295 10.70 10.69 19.06
CA THR A 295 10.23 11.08 20.39
C THR A 295 11.18 12.06 21.11
N GLY A 296 12.33 12.38 20.50
CA GLY A 296 13.34 13.24 21.08
C GLY A 296 14.24 12.60 22.12
N GLU A 297 14.09 11.30 22.43
CA GLU A 297 14.95 10.55 23.35
C GLU A 297 16.37 10.38 22.81
N VAL A 298 16.50 10.17 21.50
CA VAL A 298 17.80 10.04 20.85
C VAL A 298 18.14 11.32 20.12
N LYS A 299 19.22 11.98 20.57
CA LYS A 299 19.73 13.22 19.96
C LYS A 299 20.83 12.95 18.95
N GLY A 300 20.99 13.85 17.96
CA GLY A 300 22.11 13.83 17.02
C GLY A 300 21.92 12.95 15.79
N ILE A 301 20.81 12.23 15.66
CA ILE A 301 20.45 11.51 14.42
C ILE A 301 19.67 12.44 13.49
N LEU A 302 18.54 13.00 13.96
CA LEU A 302 17.77 14.02 13.26
C LEU A 302 17.63 15.28 14.13
N SER A 303 17.50 16.42 13.47
CA SER A 303 17.10 17.66 14.17
C SER A 303 15.60 17.64 14.50
N ASN A 304 15.19 18.37 15.53
CA ASN A 304 13.76 18.54 15.86
C ASN A 304 12.98 19.09 14.66
N LYS A 305 13.59 20.04 13.91
CA LYS A 305 13.00 20.60 12.69
C LYS A 305 12.67 19.52 11.64
N SER A 306 13.57 18.56 11.46
CA SER A 306 13.35 17.44 10.52
C SER A 306 12.27 16.47 11.00
N VAL A 307 12.24 16.17 12.29
CA VAL A 307 11.16 15.35 12.88
C VAL A 307 9.81 16.06 12.74
N GLU A 308 9.72 17.34 13.12
CA GLU A 308 8.49 18.13 12.96
C GLU A 308 8.02 18.19 11.50
N ALA A 309 8.96 18.32 10.54
CA ALA A 309 8.63 18.31 9.11
C ALA A 309 8.05 16.98 8.65
N MET A 310 8.53 15.84 9.19
CA MET A 310 7.99 14.52 8.87
C MET A 310 6.54 14.34 9.35
N GLU A 311 6.15 15.04 10.40
CA GLU A 311 4.86 14.94 11.06
C GLU A 311 3.83 15.99 10.58
N GLN A 312 4.18 16.78 9.54
CA GLN A 312 3.23 17.74 8.95
C GLN A 312 2.18 16.98 8.10
N LYS A 313 0.99 17.59 7.98
CA LYS A 313 -0.08 17.11 7.11
C LYS A 313 0.27 17.33 5.62
N GLU A 314 1.25 16.58 5.11
CA GLU A 314 1.77 16.73 3.75
C GLU A 314 0.73 16.43 2.66
N TYR A 315 -0.22 15.54 2.93
CA TYR A 315 -1.34 15.23 2.05
C TYR A 315 -2.19 16.47 1.67
N ARG A 316 -2.21 17.51 2.51
CA ARG A 316 -2.96 18.76 2.26
C ARG A 316 -2.29 19.70 1.27
N ARG A 317 -1.09 19.38 0.79
CA ARG A 317 -0.41 20.20 -0.23
C ARG A 317 -1.06 20.11 -1.61
N GLY A 318 -1.84 19.06 -1.87
CA GLY A 318 -2.57 18.84 -3.12
C GLY A 318 -4.05 18.53 -2.88
N MET A 319 -4.70 17.98 -3.92
CA MET A 319 -6.07 17.52 -3.82
C MET A 319 -6.16 16.37 -2.81
N TRP A 320 -7.08 16.48 -1.86
CA TRP A 320 -7.31 15.46 -0.83
C TRP A 320 -8.79 15.51 -0.41
N PRO A 321 -9.38 14.37 0.03
CA PRO A 321 -10.72 14.37 0.60
C PRO A 321 -10.80 15.22 1.86
N GLU A 322 -12.03 15.40 2.34
CA GLU A 322 -12.29 16.16 3.57
C GLU A 322 -11.37 15.73 4.72
N ASP A 323 -10.74 16.72 5.37
CA ASP A 323 -9.80 16.49 6.44
C ASP A 323 -10.48 15.87 7.66
N SER A 324 -9.99 14.72 8.07
CA SER A 324 -10.43 14.01 9.27
C SER A 324 -9.37 13.03 9.73
N ASP A 325 -9.45 12.62 11.00
CA ASP A 325 -8.58 11.59 11.53
C ASP A 325 -8.72 10.28 10.73
N SER A 326 -7.62 9.74 10.25
CA SER A 326 -7.61 8.59 9.35
C SER A 326 -6.32 7.80 9.48
N SER A 327 -6.37 6.51 9.21
CA SER A 327 -5.16 5.67 9.09
C SER A 327 -4.33 6.00 7.85
N MET A 328 -4.87 6.80 6.91
CA MET A 328 -4.19 7.26 5.69
C MET A 328 -4.31 8.79 5.60
N SER A 329 -3.37 9.49 6.23
CA SER A 329 -3.24 10.95 6.24
C SER A 329 -1.76 11.29 6.21
N TYR A 330 -1.16 11.23 5.03
CA TYR A 330 0.29 11.17 4.82
C TYR A 330 1.07 12.36 5.41
N GLY A 331 2.16 12.03 6.12
CA GLY A 331 3.29 12.91 6.37
C GLY A 331 4.45 12.62 5.41
N LEU A 332 5.68 13.01 5.77
CA LEU A 332 6.85 12.48 5.08
C LEU A 332 7.15 11.07 5.62
N GLY A 333 6.92 10.07 4.79
CA GLY A 333 7.09 8.66 5.12
C GLY A 333 5.96 8.04 5.94
N TRP A 334 5.27 8.80 6.77
CA TRP A 334 4.16 8.32 7.58
C TRP A 334 2.90 8.04 6.75
N ASP A 335 2.19 6.95 7.07
CA ASP A 335 0.85 6.68 6.52
C ASP A 335 -0.19 7.60 7.13
N SER A 336 -0.06 7.91 8.43
CA SER A 336 -0.90 8.88 9.09
C SER A 336 -0.12 9.74 10.08
N VAL A 337 -0.45 11.04 10.08
CA VAL A 337 -0.02 12.03 11.08
C VAL A 337 -1.20 12.58 11.89
N ASP A 338 -2.39 12.01 11.73
CA ASP A 338 -3.63 12.34 12.44
C ASP A 338 -4.44 11.07 12.70
N LEU A 339 -3.91 10.23 13.59
CA LEU A 339 -4.37 8.85 13.75
C LEU A 339 -5.53 8.73 14.72
N PHE A 340 -6.68 8.17 14.24
CA PHE A 340 -7.73 7.64 15.10
C PHE A 340 -7.27 6.30 15.76
N PRO A 341 -7.55 6.03 17.06
CA PRO A 341 -8.45 6.79 17.93
C PRO A 341 -7.77 7.85 18.81
N PHE A 342 -6.45 8.05 18.72
CA PHE A 342 -5.71 9.01 19.56
C PHE A 342 -6.18 10.45 19.40
N SER A 343 -6.50 10.85 18.18
CA SER A 343 -7.10 12.16 17.86
C SER A 343 -8.37 12.45 18.68
N ALA A 344 -9.16 11.42 18.98
CA ALA A 344 -10.35 11.56 19.80
C ALA A 344 -10.03 11.97 21.27
N TYR A 345 -8.80 11.72 21.73
CA TYR A 345 -8.30 12.12 23.04
C TYR A 345 -7.45 13.39 23.01
N GLY A 346 -7.32 14.03 21.84
CA GLY A 346 -6.42 15.17 21.65
C GLY A 346 -4.94 14.78 21.68
N ILE A 347 -4.63 13.51 21.47
CA ILE A 347 -3.26 12.98 21.48
C ILE A 347 -2.76 12.88 20.04
N LYS A 348 -1.62 13.51 19.74
CA LYS A 348 -0.93 13.35 18.46
C LYS A 348 -0.35 11.96 18.40
N ALA A 349 -0.71 11.24 17.33
CA ALA A 349 -0.16 9.93 17.02
C ALA A 349 0.15 9.83 15.53
N VAL A 350 1.31 9.24 15.21
CA VAL A 350 1.73 8.96 13.85
C VAL A 350 1.90 7.46 13.66
N THR A 351 1.66 6.97 12.45
CA THR A 351 1.77 5.53 12.18
C THR A 351 2.36 5.22 10.82
N LYS A 352 3.06 4.08 10.75
CA LYS A 352 3.47 3.46 9.49
C LYS A 352 3.19 1.96 9.53
N GLY A 353 2.38 1.51 8.60
CA GLY A 353 2.16 0.10 8.33
C GLY A 353 3.13 -0.45 7.28
N GLY A 354 3.30 -1.77 7.29
CA GLY A 354 4.11 -2.47 6.31
C GLY A 354 3.57 -3.86 6.01
N ASP A 355 3.41 -4.14 4.73
CA ASP A 355 3.00 -5.45 4.23
C ASP A 355 4.00 -5.90 3.16
N THR A 356 4.53 -7.11 3.31
CA THR A 356 5.05 -7.92 2.21
C THR A 356 3.95 -8.90 1.81
N LEU A 357 4.26 -9.99 1.14
CA LEU A 357 3.24 -11.00 0.89
C LEU A 357 2.86 -11.79 2.14
N SER A 358 3.82 -12.02 3.02
CA SER A 358 3.67 -12.93 4.16
C SER A 358 3.98 -12.30 5.52
N TYR A 359 4.75 -11.22 5.54
CA TYR A 359 5.07 -10.48 6.75
C TYR A 359 4.33 -9.15 6.80
N HIS A 360 3.91 -8.77 7.99
CA HIS A 360 3.15 -7.55 8.25
C HIS A 360 3.68 -6.84 9.48
N SER A 361 3.66 -5.51 9.48
CA SER A 361 4.12 -4.72 10.61
C SER A 361 3.28 -3.46 10.80
N SER A 362 3.27 -2.94 12.02
CA SER A 362 2.77 -1.61 12.33
C SER A 362 3.64 -0.98 13.41
N LEU A 363 4.00 0.27 13.19
CA LEU A 363 4.67 1.14 14.14
C LEU A 363 3.75 2.32 14.42
N VAL A 364 3.37 2.53 15.69
CA VAL A 364 2.60 3.67 16.18
C VAL A 364 3.45 4.45 17.18
N VAL A 365 3.59 5.76 16.98
CA VAL A 365 4.41 6.62 17.83
C VAL A 365 3.57 7.77 18.37
N LEU A 366 3.75 8.06 19.65
CA LEU A 366 3.17 9.19 20.35
C LEU A 366 4.31 10.17 20.72
N PRO A 367 4.68 11.10 19.81
CA PRO A 367 5.88 11.92 19.97
C PRO A 367 5.89 12.72 21.27
N GLU A 368 4.76 13.32 21.63
CA GLU A 368 4.62 14.19 22.80
C GLU A 368 4.69 13.44 24.13
N TYR A 369 4.54 12.12 24.12
CA TYR A 369 4.55 11.26 25.30
C TYR A 369 5.79 10.37 25.42
N ASN A 370 6.73 10.47 24.46
CA ASN A 370 7.91 9.63 24.37
C ASN A 370 7.59 8.13 24.39
N MET A 371 6.48 7.75 23.71
CA MET A 371 5.99 6.39 23.68
C MET A 371 5.86 5.88 22.26
N ALA A 372 6.11 4.61 22.05
CA ALA A 372 5.81 3.93 20.80
C ALA A 372 5.49 2.46 21.02
N ALA A 373 4.66 1.90 20.13
CA ALA A 373 4.42 0.46 20.06
C ALA A 373 4.66 -0.05 18.65
N ALA A 374 5.27 -1.23 18.56
CA ALA A 374 5.44 -1.96 17.32
C ALA A 374 4.85 -3.36 17.43
N VAL A 375 4.18 -3.81 16.37
CA VAL A 375 3.68 -5.17 16.22
C VAL A 375 4.11 -5.69 14.85
N ILE A 376 4.68 -6.89 14.81
CA ILE A 376 5.13 -7.53 13.58
C ILE A 376 4.58 -8.95 13.54
N SER A 377 4.13 -9.44 12.39
CA SER A 377 3.53 -10.77 12.27
C SER A 377 3.94 -11.51 10.99
N SER A 378 3.84 -12.82 11.03
CA SER A 378 3.76 -13.70 9.86
C SER A 378 2.30 -14.12 9.69
N GLY A 379 1.73 -13.78 8.52
CA GLY A 379 0.28 -13.82 8.29
C GLY A 379 -0.48 -12.68 8.94
N GLY A 380 -1.73 -12.47 8.54
CA GLY A 380 -2.57 -11.36 8.95
C GLY A 380 -2.45 -10.16 8.00
N ALA A 381 -2.39 -8.94 8.53
CA ALA A 381 -2.24 -7.70 7.78
C ALA A 381 -1.69 -6.59 8.70
N SER A 382 -1.05 -5.55 8.13
CA SER A 382 -0.54 -4.41 8.89
C SER A 382 -1.62 -3.68 9.67
N ILE A 383 -2.84 -3.61 9.14
CA ILE A 383 -3.98 -2.99 9.82
C ILE A 383 -4.38 -3.77 11.10
N THR A 384 -4.32 -5.10 11.08
CA THR A 384 -4.59 -5.91 12.29
C THR A 384 -3.51 -5.71 13.36
N ASN A 385 -2.27 -5.52 12.93
CA ASN A 385 -1.15 -5.16 13.82
C ASN A 385 -1.31 -3.74 14.38
N GLN A 386 -1.86 -2.79 13.61
CA GLN A 386 -2.17 -1.43 14.06
C GLN A 386 -3.19 -1.42 15.21
N PHE A 387 -4.23 -2.26 15.15
CA PHE A 387 -5.18 -2.40 16.25
C PHE A 387 -4.46 -2.76 17.56
N ILE A 388 -3.57 -3.79 17.54
CA ILE A 388 -2.85 -4.21 18.74
C ILE A 388 -1.89 -3.12 19.23
N ALA A 389 -1.12 -2.48 18.33
CA ALA A 389 -0.21 -1.41 18.70
C ALA A 389 -0.94 -0.22 19.33
N SER A 390 -2.09 0.17 18.76
CA SER A 390 -2.93 1.23 19.30
C SER A 390 -3.51 0.89 20.67
N GLU A 391 -4.04 -0.32 20.84
CA GLU A 391 -4.60 -0.76 22.10
C GLU A 391 -3.56 -0.91 23.22
N LEU A 392 -2.35 -1.36 22.87
CA LEU A 392 -1.22 -1.42 23.79
C LEU A 392 -0.86 -0.02 24.31
N LEU A 393 -0.78 0.97 23.41
CA LEU A 393 -0.52 2.37 23.78
C LEU A 393 -1.67 2.99 24.58
N LEU A 394 -2.92 2.75 24.18
CA LEU A 394 -4.07 3.27 24.91
C LEU A 394 -4.14 2.71 26.34
N SER A 395 -3.88 1.40 26.52
CA SER A 395 -3.84 0.79 27.85
C SER A 395 -2.69 1.36 28.70
N ALA A 396 -1.54 1.61 28.07
CA ALA A 396 -0.42 2.24 28.79
C ALA A 396 -0.72 3.69 29.19
N LEU A 397 -1.42 4.46 28.33
CA LEU A 397 -1.86 5.83 28.65
C LEU A 397 -2.90 5.86 29.79
N GLU A 398 -3.76 4.84 29.89
CA GLU A 398 -4.68 4.68 31.04
C GLU A 398 -3.92 4.42 32.32
N GLU A 399 -2.94 3.50 32.33
CA GLU A 399 -2.11 3.22 33.51
C GLU A 399 -1.28 4.43 33.93
N LYS A 400 -0.89 5.30 33.00
CA LYS A 400 -0.25 6.59 33.28
C LYS A 400 -1.24 7.66 33.75
N GLY A 401 -2.56 7.39 33.76
CA GLY A 401 -3.60 8.36 34.12
C GLY A 401 -3.78 9.51 33.12
N ILE A 402 -3.20 9.40 31.93
CA ILE A 402 -3.34 10.37 30.83
C ILE A 402 -4.74 10.24 30.23
N ILE A 403 -5.19 9.02 29.98
CA ILE A 403 -6.57 8.70 29.60
C ILE A 403 -7.30 8.24 30.88
N LYS A 404 -8.36 8.95 31.25
CA LYS A 404 -9.16 8.62 32.44
C LYS A 404 -10.26 7.62 32.14
N GLU A 405 -10.80 7.63 30.94
CA GLU A 405 -11.89 6.78 30.50
C GLU A 405 -11.79 6.50 29.00
N ARG A 406 -12.01 5.26 28.60
CA ARG A 406 -12.07 4.84 27.19
C ARG A 406 -13.31 5.40 26.54
N LYS A 407 -13.12 6.08 25.42
CA LYS A 407 -14.23 6.53 24.59
C LYS A 407 -14.87 5.32 23.89
N PRO A 408 -16.22 5.31 23.77
CA PRO A 408 -16.89 4.25 23.03
C PRO A 408 -16.49 4.26 21.55
N GLU A 409 -16.63 3.13 20.89
CA GLU A 409 -16.45 3.03 19.43
C GLU A 409 -17.42 3.99 18.72
N LYS A 410 -16.93 4.62 17.66
CA LYS A 410 -17.72 5.57 16.87
C LYS A 410 -18.56 4.84 15.83
N SER A 411 -19.76 5.36 15.59
CA SER A 411 -20.67 4.95 14.53
C SER A 411 -21.48 6.17 14.10
N PHE A 412 -22.01 6.15 12.89
CA PHE A 412 -22.99 7.15 12.42
C PHE A 412 -24.41 6.82 12.89
N GLY A 413 -24.61 5.66 13.53
CA GLY A 413 -25.88 5.14 13.98
C GLY A 413 -26.74 4.62 12.81
N VAL A 414 -27.92 4.11 13.16
CA VAL A 414 -28.89 3.64 12.16
C VAL A 414 -29.34 4.84 11.31
N PRO A 415 -29.28 4.74 9.95
CA PRO A 415 -29.59 5.87 9.08
C PRO A 415 -31.04 6.32 9.21
N VAL A 416 -31.24 7.62 9.42
CA VAL A 416 -32.54 8.25 9.39
C VAL A 416 -32.74 8.83 8.00
N LYS A 417 -33.67 8.22 7.25
CA LYS A 417 -34.00 8.62 5.88
C LYS A 417 -34.44 10.05 5.77
N ALA A 418 -33.91 10.79 4.80
CA ALA A 418 -34.30 12.14 4.45
C ALA A 418 -34.74 12.27 2.98
N ASP A 419 -35.39 13.37 2.63
CA ASP A 419 -35.75 13.69 1.25
C ASP A 419 -34.47 14.01 0.44
N MET A 420 -34.19 13.19 -0.56
CA MET A 420 -33.02 13.35 -1.40
C MET A 420 -33.27 14.37 -2.52
N PRO A 421 -32.39 15.37 -2.72
CA PRO A 421 -32.43 16.26 -3.88
C PRO A 421 -32.34 15.48 -5.19
N LYS A 422 -33.17 15.83 -6.17
CA LYS A 422 -33.25 15.12 -7.47
C LYS A 422 -31.91 15.11 -8.21
N GLU A 423 -31.09 16.14 -8.01
CA GLU A 423 -29.77 16.33 -8.62
C GLU A 423 -28.75 15.24 -8.22
N ILE A 424 -28.94 14.61 -7.06
CA ILE A 424 -28.05 13.53 -6.58
C ILE A 424 -28.13 12.30 -7.49
N SER A 425 -29.30 12.04 -8.11
CA SER A 425 -29.49 10.89 -9.01
C SER A 425 -28.53 10.88 -10.22
N LYS A 426 -28.04 12.06 -10.66
CA LYS A 426 -27.07 12.17 -11.77
C LYS A 426 -25.72 11.50 -11.47
N PHE A 427 -25.41 11.27 -10.21
CA PHE A 427 -24.16 10.62 -9.79
C PHE A 427 -24.21 9.10 -9.92
N ALA A 428 -25.38 8.48 -10.11
CA ALA A 428 -25.46 7.06 -10.48
C ALA A 428 -24.59 6.76 -11.72
N GLY A 429 -24.00 5.56 -11.78
CA GLY A 429 -23.16 5.16 -12.90
C GLY A 429 -22.07 4.17 -12.51
N ILE A 430 -21.04 4.09 -13.34
CA ILE A 430 -19.88 3.22 -13.14
C ILE A 430 -18.72 4.03 -12.60
N TYR A 431 -18.05 3.47 -11.59
CA TYR A 431 -16.91 4.08 -10.91
C TYR A 431 -15.72 3.10 -10.93
N GLY A 432 -14.51 3.62 -11.07
CA GLY A 432 -13.26 2.84 -11.02
C GLY A 432 -12.36 3.29 -9.88
N GLY A 433 -11.66 2.35 -9.27
CA GLY A 433 -10.64 2.59 -8.24
C GLY A 433 -9.79 1.33 -8.06
N ASN A 434 -8.62 1.42 -7.51
CA ASN A 434 -7.66 0.34 -7.18
C ASN A 434 -7.98 -1.05 -7.82
N ASN A 435 -7.85 -1.16 -9.15
CA ASN A 435 -8.18 -2.36 -9.94
C ASN A 435 -9.62 -2.89 -9.79
N SER A 436 -10.53 -2.08 -9.27
CA SER A 436 -11.93 -2.41 -9.09
C SER A 436 -12.83 -1.54 -9.97
N VAL A 437 -13.96 -2.09 -10.35
CA VAL A 437 -15.05 -1.35 -11.03
C VAL A 437 -16.32 -1.59 -10.27
N THR A 438 -17.01 -0.51 -9.93
CA THR A 438 -18.20 -0.53 -9.10
C THR A 438 -19.36 0.12 -9.83
N LYS A 439 -20.55 -0.47 -9.76
CA LYS A 439 -21.80 0.09 -10.27
C LYS A 439 -22.61 0.67 -9.13
N ILE A 440 -22.94 1.95 -9.25
CA ILE A 440 -23.76 2.69 -8.29
C ILE A 440 -25.12 2.95 -8.91
N LYS A 441 -26.19 2.54 -8.21
CA LYS A 441 -27.59 2.87 -8.54
C LYS A 441 -28.16 3.70 -7.42
N ILE A 442 -28.95 4.70 -7.76
CA ILE A 442 -29.65 5.58 -6.82
C ILE A 442 -31.12 5.64 -7.24
N ASN A 443 -32.04 5.31 -6.36
CA ASN A 443 -33.45 5.40 -6.63
C ASN A 443 -34.04 6.73 -6.11
N LYS A 444 -35.26 7.04 -6.55
CA LYS A 444 -35.95 8.28 -6.15
C LYS A 444 -36.30 8.34 -4.66
N ALA A 445 -36.29 7.19 -3.99
CA ALA A 445 -36.57 7.11 -2.56
C ALA A 445 -35.33 7.36 -1.69
N GLY A 446 -34.19 7.74 -2.27
CA GLY A 446 -32.95 8.00 -1.52
C GLY A 446 -32.22 6.74 -1.08
N GLN A 447 -32.48 5.60 -1.74
CA GLN A 447 -31.68 4.38 -1.53
C GLN A 447 -30.60 4.31 -2.60
N MET A 448 -29.37 4.02 -2.19
CA MET A 448 -28.22 3.79 -3.04
C MET A 448 -27.74 2.34 -2.89
N THR A 449 -27.43 1.69 -4.01
CA THR A 449 -26.79 0.37 -4.01
C THR A 449 -25.43 0.44 -4.70
N VAL A 450 -24.47 -0.23 -4.11
CA VAL A 450 -23.08 -0.33 -4.59
C VAL A 450 -22.77 -1.80 -4.86
N SER A 451 -22.47 -2.16 -6.12
CA SER A 451 -22.17 -3.52 -6.54
C SER A 451 -20.85 -3.58 -7.30
N SER A 452 -20.02 -4.58 -7.01
CA SER A 452 -18.77 -4.78 -7.72
C SER A 452 -19.00 -5.44 -9.08
N LEU A 453 -18.44 -4.87 -10.15
CA LEU A 453 -18.40 -5.48 -11.48
C LEU A 453 -17.17 -6.37 -11.70
N THR A 454 -16.11 -6.18 -10.92
CA THR A 454 -14.88 -7.00 -10.94
C THR A 454 -14.98 -8.24 -10.04
N ALA A 455 -15.84 -8.19 -9.01
CA ALA A 455 -16.11 -9.30 -8.10
C ALA A 455 -17.65 -9.42 -7.88
N PRO A 456 -18.42 -9.89 -8.89
CA PRO A 456 -19.87 -9.86 -8.84
C PRO A 456 -20.48 -10.83 -7.81
N SER A 457 -19.69 -11.73 -7.24
CA SER A 457 -20.10 -12.61 -6.12
C SER A 457 -20.12 -11.88 -4.76
N ASN A 458 -19.53 -10.70 -4.66
CA ASN A 458 -19.59 -9.93 -3.42
C ASN A 458 -21.01 -9.42 -3.17
N PRO A 459 -21.45 -9.36 -1.90
CA PRO A 459 -22.75 -8.81 -1.55
C PRO A 459 -22.91 -7.37 -2.07
N VAL A 460 -24.13 -7.04 -2.51
CA VAL A 460 -24.51 -5.68 -2.84
C VAL A 460 -24.60 -4.89 -1.53
N GLN A 461 -23.94 -3.75 -1.45
CA GLN A 461 -23.99 -2.87 -0.31
C GLN A 461 -25.15 -1.87 -0.49
N GLU A 462 -25.89 -1.61 0.59
CA GLU A 462 -27.03 -0.72 0.59
C GLU A 462 -26.81 0.47 1.54
N TYR A 463 -27.25 1.65 1.12
CA TYR A 463 -27.09 2.90 1.85
C TYR A 463 -28.34 3.75 1.74
N THR A 464 -28.67 4.44 2.83
CA THR A 464 -29.82 5.33 2.93
C THR A 464 -29.36 6.79 2.95
N TYR A 465 -30.00 7.65 2.15
CA TYR A 465 -29.73 9.09 2.14
C TYR A 465 -30.22 9.75 3.44
N THR A 466 -29.36 10.57 4.04
CA THR A 466 -29.60 11.24 5.33
C THR A 466 -29.55 12.75 5.20
N SER A 467 -30.04 13.47 6.23
CA SER A 467 -30.22 14.93 6.20
C SER A 467 -28.91 15.72 6.14
N ASP A 468 -27.78 15.11 6.45
CA ASP A 468 -26.43 15.71 6.31
C ASP A 468 -25.86 15.65 4.88
N GLY A 469 -26.65 15.15 3.93
CA GLY A 469 -26.24 15.06 2.52
C GLY A 469 -25.41 13.85 2.17
N THR A 470 -25.32 12.87 3.06
CA THR A 470 -24.56 11.62 2.85
C THR A 470 -25.49 10.42 2.69
N PHE A 471 -24.94 9.32 2.22
CA PHE A 471 -25.55 7.99 2.21
C PHE A 471 -24.89 7.15 3.30
N VAL A 472 -25.66 6.65 4.26
CA VAL A 472 -25.15 5.89 5.41
C VAL A 472 -25.52 4.42 5.25
N SER A 473 -24.56 3.51 5.55
CA SER A 473 -24.79 2.06 5.58
C SER A 473 -25.78 1.67 6.68
N ASP A 474 -26.52 0.58 6.49
CA ASP A 474 -27.56 0.14 7.43
C ASP A 474 -27.02 -0.12 8.84
N ASP A 475 -25.76 -0.56 8.96
CA ASP A 475 -25.07 -0.76 10.24
C ASP A 475 -24.45 0.52 10.83
N GLY A 476 -24.51 1.64 10.10
CA GLY A 476 -23.97 2.92 10.52
C GLY A 476 -22.44 2.99 10.60
N THR A 477 -21.71 2.07 9.99
CA THR A 477 -20.25 2.05 10.06
C THR A 477 -19.59 2.89 8.98
N GLU A 478 -20.30 3.15 7.88
CA GLU A 478 -19.79 3.90 6.73
C GLU A 478 -20.80 4.93 6.24
N LYS A 479 -20.29 6.07 5.79
CA LYS A 479 -21.05 7.05 5.03
C LYS A 479 -20.33 7.47 3.76
N LEU A 480 -21.09 7.66 2.70
CA LEU A 480 -20.63 7.98 1.36
C LEU A 480 -21.24 9.32 0.90
N LYS A 481 -20.48 10.09 0.12
CA LYS A 481 -21.00 11.23 -0.66
C LYS A 481 -20.27 11.38 -1.98
N PHE A 482 -20.91 12.06 -2.93
CA PHE A 482 -20.29 12.39 -4.21
C PHE A 482 -19.65 13.77 -4.11
N VAL A 483 -18.40 13.87 -4.53
CA VAL A 483 -17.63 15.12 -4.55
C VAL A 483 -17.19 15.40 -5.97
N VAL A 484 -17.42 16.61 -6.46
CA VAL A 484 -16.87 17.08 -7.74
C VAL A 484 -15.70 17.99 -7.42
N GLU A 485 -14.51 17.58 -7.80
CA GLU A 485 -13.29 18.30 -7.54
C GLU A 485 -12.97 19.34 -8.64
N LYS A 486 -11.98 20.20 -8.38
CA LYS A 486 -11.56 21.28 -9.32
C LYS A 486 -11.09 20.75 -10.68
N ASN A 487 -10.64 19.50 -10.76
CA ASN A 487 -10.28 18.83 -12.01
C ASN A 487 -11.51 18.42 -12.85
N GLY A 488 -12.74 18.65 -12.35
CA GLY A 488 -13.99 18.31 -13.00
C GLY A 488 -14.38 16.83 -12.92
N ASN A 489 -13.62 16.01 -12.20
CA ASN A 489 -13.93 14.61 -11.97
C ASN A 489 -14.86 14.46 -10.74
N THR A 490 -15.68 13.41 -10.75
CA THR A 490 -16.58 13.06 -9.66
C THR A 490 -16.03 11.88 -8.89
N TYR A 491 -15.90 12.05 -7.60
CA TYR A 491 -15.38 11.04 -6.69
C TYR A 491 -16.47 10.52 -5.75
N LEU A 492 -16.36 9.26 -5.37
CA LEU A 492 -17.07 8.66 -4.26
C LEU A 492 -16.20 8.78 -3.02
N TRP A 493 -16.49 9.74 -2.16
CA TRP A 493 -15.86 9.87 -0.85
C TRP A 493 -16.50 8.93 0.15
N SER A 494 -15.70 8.31 0.98
CA SER A 494 -16.17 7.56 2.15
C SER A 494 -15.53 8.07 3.44
N ARG A 495 -16.30 7.97 4.51
CA ARG A 495 -15.82 8.00 5.89
C ARG A 495 -16.29 6.75 6.58
N SER A 496 -15.36 5.94 7.07
CA SER A 496 -15.69 4.66 7.71
C SER A 496 -15.01 4.49 9.07
N TYR A 497 -15.72 3.81 9.96
CA TYR A 497 -15.23 3.31 11.24
C TYR A 497 -15.27 1.78 11.17
N ILE A 498 -14.09 1.16 11.06
CA ILE A 498 -13.97 -0.29 10.95
C ILE A 498 -13.62 -0.85 12.31
N SER A 499 -14.56 -1.61 12.87
CA SER A 499 -14.37 -2.33 14.14
C SER A 499 -14.10 -3.80 13.88
N VAL A 500 -13.09 -4.33 14.55
CA VAL A 500 -12.84 -5.77 14.58
C VAL A 500 -13.10 -6.28 15.99
N PRO A 501 -14.08 -7.21 16.16
CA PRO A 501 -14.47 -7.69 17.48
C PRO A 501 -13.26 -8.15 18.33
N GLY A 502 -13.13 -7.57 19.52
CA GLY A 502 -12.03 -7.85 20.44
C GLY A 502 -10.69 -7.18 20.10
N LEU A 503 -10.54 -6.52 18.94
CA LEU A 503 -9.29 -5.84 18.58
C LEU A 503 -9.36 -4.32 18.76
N GLY A 504 -10.50 -3.67 18.46
CA GLY A 504 -10.67 -2.22 18.54
C GLY A 504 -11.20 -1.64 17.24
N GLN A 505 -11.00 -0.34 17.04
CA GLN A 505 -11.55 0.41 15.89
C GLN A 505 -10.48 1.26 15.20
N VAL A 506 -10.54 1.35 13.89
CA VAL A 506 -9.79 2.29 13.04
C VAL A 506 -10.73 3.14 12.21
N ALA A 507 -10.23 4.23 11.66
CA ALA A 507 -11.02 5.12 10.83
C ALA A 507 -10.32 5.42 9.51
N PHE A 508 -11.11 5.58 8.45
CA PHE A 508 -10.66 6.01 7.13
C PHE A 508 -11.50 7.19 6.62
N SER A 509 -10.87 8.07 5.87
CA SER A 509 -11.52 9.12 5.09
C SER A 509 -10.81 9.22 3.76
N GLU A 510 -11.43 8.76 2.67
CA GLU A 510 -10.76 8.64 1.38
C GLU A 510 -11.73 8.76 0.19
N TYR A 511 -11.18 9.00 -1.00
CA TYR A 511 -11.90 8.77 -2.25
C TYR A 511 -11.72 7.31 -2.66
N ASN A 512 -12.80 6.53 -2.59
CA ASN A 512 -12.78 5.10 -2.94
C ASN A 512 -12.74 4.87 -4.45
N ALA A 513 -13.38 5.76 -5.23
CA ALA A 513 -13.51 5.59 -6.66
C ALA A 513 -13.79 6.92 -7.37
N GLU A 514 -13.45 6.98 -8.67
CA GLU A 514 -13.76 8.06 -9.60
C GLU A 514 -14.78 7.59 -10.63
N LYS A 515 -15.74 8.44 -10.96
CA LYS A 515 -16.77 8.15 -11.98
C LYS A 515 -16.15 8.00 -13.36
N LEU A 516 -16.31 6.83 -13.97
CA LEU A 516 -15.82 6.58 -15.30
C LEU A 516 -16.63 7.34 -16.35
N LYS A 517 -15.93 7.98 -17.30
CA LYS A 517 -16.55 8.68 -18.43
C LYS A 517 -16.87 7.66 -19.52
N ALA A 518 -18.01 7.84 -20.19
CA ALA A 518 -18.36 6.98 -21.33
C ALA A 518 -17.24 6.94 -22.36
N ASN A 519 -16.95 5.75 -22.89
CA ASN A 519 -15.91 5.52 -23.90
C ASN A 519 -16.45 4.73 -25.09
N THR A 520 -16.97 5.44 -26.10
CA THR A 520 -17.44 4.81 -27.35
C THR A 520 -16.26 4.50 -28.24
N LEU A 521 -16.07 3.21 -28.54
CA LEU A 521 -14.97 2.75 -29.37
C LEU A 521 -15.34 2.75 -30.87
N PRO A 522 -14.41 3.18 -31.77
CA PRO A 522 -14.50 2.87 -33.20
C PRO A 522 -14.63 1.36 -33.42
N LYS A 523 -15.32 0.99 -34.52
CA LYS A 523 -15.63 -0.41 -34.86
C LYS A 523 -14.38 -1.30 -34.88
N GLU A 524 -13.29 -0.79 -35.48
CA GLU A 524 -12.03 -1.52 -35.63
C GLU A 524 -11.36 -1.77 -34.26
N ILE A 525 -11.39 -0.80 -33.36
CA ILE A 525 -10.84 -0.92 -32.01
C ILE A 525 -11.67 -1.91 -31.21
N ASN A 526 -12.99 -1.79 -31.26
CA ASN A 526 -13.89 -2.73 -30.57
C ASN A 526 -13.68 -4.16 -31.06
N ALA A 527 -13.55 -4.38 -32.38
CA ALA A 527 -13.28 -5.70 -32.95
C ALA A 527 -11.91 -6.27 -32.52
N ALA A 528 -10.87 -5.42 -32.37
CA ALA A 528 -9.56 -5.86 -31.90
C ALA A 528 -9.62 -6.36 -30.45
N TRP A 529 -10.32 -5.64 -29.58
CA TRP A 529 -10.47 -6.02 -28.18
C TRP A 529 -11.41 -7.21 -28.01
N ALA A 530 -12.50 -7.31 -28.78
CA ALA A 530 -13.40 -8.47 -28.77
C ALA A 530 -12.70 -9.79 -29.11
N LYS A 531 -11.65 -9.75 -29.95
CA LYS A 531 -10.81 -10.94 -30.26
C LYS A 531 -9.95 -11.39 -29.08
N ARG A 532 -9.71 -10.53 -28.09
CA ARG A 532 -8.92 -10.82 -26.91
C ARG A 532 -9.77 -11.21 -25.70
N ASP A 533 -11.08 -10.90 -25.76
CA ASP A 533 -12.00 -11.24 -24.67
C ASP A 533 -12.03 -12.75 -24.44
N GLY A 534 -11.83 -13.16 -23.20
CA GLY A 534 -11.72 -14.56 -22.78
C GLY A 534 -10.32 -15.18 -22.95
N LYS A 535 -9.40 -14.58 -23.70
CA LYS A 535 -8.03 -15.11 -23.86
C LYS A 535 -7.21 -14.99 -22.59
N LYS A 536 -6.29 -15.93 -22.41
CA LYS A 536 -5.31 -15.94 -21.31
C LYS A 536 -3.92 -15.55 -21.82
N TYR A 537 -3.20 -14.79 -20.99
CA TYR A 537 -1.81 -14.39 -21.22
C TYR A 537 -0.95 -14.90 -20.07
N TYR A 538 0.25 -15.37 -20.37
CA TYR A 538 1.13 -16.11 -19.49
C TYR A 538 2.43 -15.34 -19.26
N LEU A 539 2.79 -15.08 -17.99
CA LEU A 539 3.98 -14.33 -17.58
C LEU A 539 5.26 -14.99 -18.08
N VAL A 540 6.12 -14.24 -18.77
CA VAL A 540 7.32 -14.80 -19.40
C VAL A 540 8.65 -14.18 -18.93
N ASN A 541 8.65 -13.01 -18.32
CA ASN A 541 9.87 -12.27 -17.96
C ASN A 541 10.15 -12.16 -16.46
N ALA A 542 9.41 -12.88 -15.60
CA ALA A 542 9.75 -12.93 -14.19
C ALA A 542 10.92 -13.89 -13.94
N LYS A 543 11.77 -13.56 -12.97
CA LYS A 543 12.86 -14.44 -12.53
C LYS A 543 12.31 -15.76 -12.01
N TYR A 544 13.01 -16.87 -12.21
CA TYR A 544 12.56 -18.22 -11.84
C TYR A 544 12.32 -18.41 -10.33
N THR A 545 12.92 -17.55 -9.49
CA THR A 545 12.71 -17.50 -8.04
C THR A 545 11.55 -16.58 -7.62
N SER A 546 10.90 -15.91 -8.59
CA SER A 546 9.82 -14.97 -8.31
C SER A 546 8.60 -15.64 -7.68
N MET A 547 8.09 -15.03 -6.62
CA MET A 547 6.86 -15.41 -5.97
C MET A 547 5.64 -15.41 -6.90
N LEU A 548 5.69 -14.68 -8.02
CA LEU A 548 4.58 -14.59 -8.99
C LEU A 548 4.23 -15.96 -9.59
N TYR A 549 5.17 -16.91 -9.64
CA TYR A 549 4.87 -18.27 -10.09
C TYR A 549 4.09 -19.12 -9.08
N LEU A 550 4.02 -18.72 -7.81
CA LEU A 550 3.14 -19.35 -6.84
C LEU A 550 1.70 -18.81 -6.92
N ASN A 551 1.54 -17.57 -7.34
CA ASN A 551 0.27 -16.86 -7.37
C ASN A 551 -0.45 -17.02 -8.71
N ALA A 552 -1.78 -16.91 -8.70
CA ALA A 552 -2.61 -16.91 -9.92
C ALA A 552 -2.29 -15.76 -10.89
N THR A 553 -1.54 -14.75 -10.46
CA THR A 553 -1.13 -13.59 -11.26
C THR A 553 -0.16 -13.91 -12.42
N SER A 554 0.43 -15.11 -12.42
CA SER A 554 1.23 -15.60 -13.57
C SER A 554 0.41 -15.91 -14.83
N ILE A 555 -0.92 -16.00 -14.70
CA ILE A 555 -1.87 -16.26 -15.80
C ILE A 555 -2.95 -15.17 -15.78
N LEU A 556 -2.90 -14.26 -16.74
CA LEU A 556 -3.79 -13.10 -16.80
C LEU A 556 -4.90 -13.31 -17.84
N PRO A 557 -6.17 -13.45 -17.45
CA PRO A 557 -7.29 -13.46 -18.39
C PRO A 557 -7.66 -12.03 -18.81
N ILE A 558 -7.93 -11.82 -20.09
CA ILE A 558 -8.56 -10.59 -20.57
C ILE A 558 -10.07 -10.79 -20.47
N GLN A 559 -10.74 -9.91 -19.75
CA GLN A 559 -12.19 -9.93 -19.57
C GLN A 559 -12.76 -8.54 -19.81
N LEU A 560 -13.65 -8.43 -20.79
CA LEU A 560 -14.40 -7.21 -21.08
C LEU A 560 -15.75 -7.28 -20.36
N ASN A 561 -16.13 -6.18 -19.73
CA ASN A 561 -17.43 -6.09 -19.06
C ASN A 561 -18.44 -5.35 -19.94
N LYS A 562 -19.54 -6.00 -20.27
CA LYS A 562 -20.63 -5.42 -21.09
C LYS A 562 -21.31 -4.23 -20.42
N GLU A 563 -21.27 -4.15 -19.11
CA GLU A 563 -21.83 -3.02 -18.35
C GLU A 563 -20.89 -1.80 -18.30
N ASN A 564 -19.59 -2.01 -18.67
CA ASN A 564 -18.59 -0.94 -18.75
C ASN A 564 -17.89 -0.97 -20.12
N PRO A 565 -18.63 -0.71 -21.22
CA PRO A 565 -18.07 -0.79 -22.57
C PRO A 565 -16.96 0.26 -22.77
N GLY A 566 -15.94 -0.13 -23.56
CA GLY A 566 -14.78 0.74 -23.81
C GLY A 566 -13.72 0.72 -22.73
N TYR A 567 -13.84 -0.17 -21.75
CA TYR A 567 -12.87 -0.36 -20.68
C TYR A 567 -12.46 -1.84 -20.54
N MET A 568 -11.22 -2.07 -20.14
CA MET A 568 -10.77 -3.31 -19.57
C MET A 568 -10.54 -3.09 -18.08
N SER A 569 -11.41 -3.65 -17.22
CA SER A 569 -11.49 -3.24 -15.82
C SER A 569 -11.71 -1.72 -15.71
N ASN A 570 -10.86 -0.98 -15.02
CA ASN A 570 -10.87 0.49 -14.91
C ASN A 570 -9.94 1.18 -15.93
N ASN A 571 -9.22 0.43 -16.78
CA ASN A 571 -8.37 0.99 -17.83
C ASN A 571 -9.20 1.36 -19.07
N LYS A 572 -9.15 2.63 -19.45
CA LYS A 572 -9.80 3.14 -20.64
C LYS A 572 -9.09 2.61 -21.90
N ILE A 573 -9.82 1.97 -22.79
CA ILE A 573 -9.29 1.56 -24.09
C ILE A 573 -9.01 2.81 -24.92
N THR A 574 -7.74 3.03 -25.28
CA THR A 574 -7.25 4.20 -26.01
C THR A 574 -6.87 3.91 -27.45
N GLY A 575 -6.77 2.63 -27.82
CA GLY A 575 -6.43 2.18 -29.16
C GLY A 575 -6.63 0.69 -29.33
N ALA A 576 -6.41 0.19 -30.55
CA ALA A 576 -6.55 -1.23 -30.85
C ALA A 576 -5.62 -2.12 -30.02
N ASN A 577 -4.49 -1.58 -29.58
CA ASN A 577 -3.46 -2.30 -28.83
C ASN A 577 -3.07 -1.61 -27.49
N ALA A 578 -3.88 -0.68 -27.00
CA ALA A 578 -3.56 0.07 -25.80
C ALA A 578 -4.80 0.37 -24.96
N ALA A 579 -4.63 0.28 -23.63
CA ALA A 579 -5.55 0.84 -22.65
C ALA A 579 -4.74 1.51 -21.55
N ALA A 580 -5.23 2.64 -21.04
CA ALA A 580 -4.54 3.44 -20.02
C ALA A 580 -5.43 3.64 -18.80
N ASN A 581 -4.83 3.63 -17.63
CA ASN A 581 -5.50 4.07 -16.43
C ASN A 581 -5.39 5.59 -16.34
N LEU A 582 -6.53 6.27 -16.46
CA LEU A 582 -6.63 7.73 -16.44
C LEU A 582 -7.27 8.27 -15.15
N LEU A 583 -7.44 7.42 -14.14
CA LEU A 583 -8.00 7.80 -12.86
C LEU A 583 -7.02 8.70 -12.09
N GLN A 584 -7.59 9.71 -11.41
CA GLN A 584 -6.82 10.70 -10.63
C GLN A 584 -7.30 10.68 -9.18
N ILE A 585 -7.13 9.56 -8.48
CA ILE A 585 -7.67 9.34 -7.14
C ILE A 585 -6.53 9.46 -6.12
N PRO A 586 -6.57 10.43 -5.18
CA PRO A 586 -5.62 10.50 -4.08
C PRO A 586 -5.76 9.31 -3.12
N GLY A 587 -4.72 9.07 -2.34
CA GLY A 587 -4.69 8.00 -1.34
C GLY A 587 -4.27 6.65 -1.89
N THR A 588 -4.90 5.59 -1.40
CA THR A 588 -4.58 4.21 -1.81
C THR A 588 -5.38 3.74 -3.01
N ALA A 589 -6.54 4.32 -3.27
CA ALA A 589 -7.43 3.90 -4.36
C ALA A 589 -6.89 4.24 -5.76
N GLY A 590 -5.97 5.19 -5.87
CA GLY A 590 -5.32 5.57 -7.14
C GLY A 590 -3.99 4.88 -7.43
N ARG A 591 -3.48 4.03 -6.52
CA ARG A 591 -2.15 3.42 -6.65
C ARG A 591 -2.09 2.30 -7.69
N ASP A 592 -0.88 1.97 -8.10
CA ASP A 592 -0.56 0.84 -8.97
C ASP A 592 -1.35 0.89 -10.30
N THR A 593 -1.47 2.10 -10.84
CA THR A 593 -2.09 2.33 -12.15
C THR A 593 -1.17 1.82 -13.25
N MET A 594 -1.75 1.14 -14.24
CA MET A 594 -0.97 0.42 -15.24
C MET A 594 -1.49 0.69 -16.64
N ASP A 595 -0.60 1.13 -17.52
CA ASP A 595 -0.88 1.15 -18.94
C ASP A 595 -0.72 -0.26 -19.52
N ILE A 596 -1.67 -0.66 -20.35
CA ILE A 596 -1.71 -1.96 -21.02
C ILE A 596 -1.35 -1.78 -22.48
N HIS A 597 -0.37 -2.54 -22.94
CA HIS A 597 0.05 -2.53 -24.35
C HIS A 597 0.13 -3.94 -24.91
N PHE A 598 -0.43 -4.10 -26.13
CA PHE A 598 -0.28 -5.31 -26.92
C PHE A 598 0.72 -5.09 -28.04
N SER A 599 1.60 -6.03 -28.25
CA SER A 599 2.57 -6.03 -29.35
C SER A 599 2.65 -7.39 -30.03
N LYS A 600 3.06 -7.43 -31.27
CA LYS A 600 3.32 -8.68 -32.01
C LYS A 600 4.81 -8.82 -32.26
N LYS A 601 5.38 -9.95 -31.87
CA LYS A 601 6.78 -10.30 -32.07
C LYS A 601 6.92 -11.81 -32.31
N ASN A 602 7.74 -12.22 -33.26
CA ASN A 602 8.03 -13.63 -33.56
C ASN A 602 6.77 -14.50 -33.79
N GLY A 603 5.74 -13.93 -34.44
CA GLY A 603 4.49 -14.62 -34.75
C GLY A 603 3.50 -14.78 -33.57
N GLY A 604 3.83 -14.24 -32.39
CA GLY A 604 2.98 -14.24 -31.21
C GLY A 604 2.52 -12.84 -30.78
N GLU A 605 1.43 -12.77 -30.02
CA GLU A 605 0.99 -11.54 -29.36
C GLU A 605 1.45 -11.55 -27.91
N TYR A 606 1.97 -10.40 -27.47
CA TYR A 606 2.40 -10.16 -26.09
C TYR A 606 1.61 -9.00 -25.50
N LEU A 607 1.27 -9.15 -24.22
CA LEU A 607 0.72 -8.12 -23.36
C LEU A 607 1.84 -7.60 -22.45
N THR A 608 1.98 -6.29 -22.33
CA THR A 608 2.93 -5.65 -21.41
C THR A 608 2.18 -4.71 -20.47
N PHE A 609 2.45 -4.79 -19.18
CA PHE A 609 2.07 -3.81 -18.17
C PHE A 609 3.04 -3.83 -16.99
N SER A 610 3.34 -2.68 -16.39
CA SER A 610 4.25 -2.53 -15.22
C SER A 610 5.58 -3.29 -15.35
N GLY A 611 6.20 -3.27 -16.54
CA GLY A 611 7.45 -4.01 -16.78
C GLY A 611 7.29 -5.52 -16.95
N TYR A 612 6.12 -6.08 -16.70
CA TYR A 612 5.83 -7.49 -16.93
C TYR A 612 5.41 -7.74 -18.38
N VAL A 613 5.86 -8.86 -18.92
CA VAL A 613 5.54 -9.34 -20.27
C VAL A 613 4.81 -10.67 -20.18
N PHE A 614 3.67 -10.75 -20.86
CA PHE A 614 2.85 -11.95 -20.93
C PHE A 614 2.68 -12.40 -22.38
N ALA A 615 2.91 -13.66 -22.67
CA ALA A 615 2.67 -14.26 -23.97
C ALA A 615 1.24 -14.75 -24.10
N SER A 616 0.60 -14.58 -25.28
CA SER A 616 -0.76 -15.07 -25.53
C SER A 616 -0.85 -16.59 -25.44
N GLU A 617 -2.02 -17.12 -25.12
CA GLU A 617 -2.26 -18.57 -25.03
C GLU A 617 -1.97 -19.33 -26.33
N GLU A 618 -1.99 -18.68 -27.47
CA GLU A 618 -1.65 -19.25 -28.76
C GLU A 618 -0.18 -19.68 -28.87
N MET A 619 0.68 -19.11 -27.99
CA MET A 619 2.10 -19.46 -27.91
C MET A 619 2.35 -20.65 -26.98
N VAL A 620 1.37 -21.08 -26.19
CA VAL A 620 1.46 -22.22 -25.26
C VAL A 620 1.27 -23.51 -26.02
N LYS A 621 2.37 -24.21 -26.28
CA LYS A 621 2.36 -25.50 -26.99
C LYS A 621 2.09 -26.67 -26.04
N PRO A 622 1.52 -27.80 -26.50
CA PRO A 622 1.43 -28.99 -25.69
C PRO A 622 2.82 -29.54 -25.37
N ILE A 623 3.00 -30.03 -24.12
CA ILE A 623 4.22 -30.73 -23.77
C ILE A 623 4.32 -32.05 -24.55
N TYR A 624 5.51 -32.42 -24.97
CA TYR A 624 5.72 -33.70 -25.68
C TYR A 624 5.35 -34.88 -24.77
N SER A 625 4.41 -35.71 -25.22
CA SER A 625 3.86 -36.84 -24.44
C SER A 625 4.74 -38.10 -24.44
N GLY A 626 5.86 -38.11 -25.19
CA GLY A 626 6.81 -39.21 -25.24
C GLY A 626 7.69 -39.32 -23.98
N LYS A 627 8.51 -40.35 -23.91
CA LYS A 627 9.30 -40.68 -22.70
C LYS A 627 10.31 -39.63 -22.29
N ARG A 628 10.92 -38.92 -23.24
CA ARG A 628 11.98 -37.93 -22.97
C ARG A 628 11.85 -36.74 -23.90
N SER A 629 12.07 -35.55 -23.36
CA SER A 629 12.16 -34.29 -24.10
C SER A 629 13.08 -33.30 -23.35
N ALA A 630 13.39 -32.19 -23.98
CA ALA A 630 14.10 -31.10 -23.33
C ALA A 630 13.53 -29.76 -23.79
N THR A 631 13.69 -28.73 -22.96
CA THR A 631 13.43 -27.34 -23.31
C THR A 631 14.58 -26.47 -22.81
N ILE A 632 14.85 -25.36 -23.53
CA ILE A 632 15.91 -24.44 -23.20
C ILE A 632 15.38 -23.01 -23.20
N ILE A 633 15.83 -22.19 -22.25
CA ILE A 633 15.55 -20.75 -22.25
C ILE A 633 16.38 -20.08 -23.33
N GLN A 634 15.67 -19.44 -24.27
CA GLN A 634 16.29 -18.80 -25.44
C GLN A 634 16.96 -17.46 -25.07
N ALA A 635 17.61 -16.83 -26.04
CA ALA A 635 18.32 -15.56 -25.88
C ALA A 635 17.41 -14.38 -25.44
N ASP A 636 16.07 -14.50 -25.58
CA ASP A 636 15.11 -13.52 -25.07
C ASP A 636 14.88 -13.61 -23.55
N GLY A 637 15.41 -14.65 -22.89
CA GLY A 637 15.24 -14.89 -21.46
C GLY A 637 13.83 -15.28 -21.04
N TYR A 638 12.91 -15.48 -21.99
CA TYR A 638 11.50 -15.71 -21.68
C TYR A 638 11.24 -17.13 -21.20
N ALA A 639 10.48 -17.25 -20.12
CA ALA A 639 9.95 -18.52 -19.62
C ALA A 639 9.12 -19.24 -20.67
N LYS A 640 9.20 -20.57 -20.68
CA LYS A 640 8.50 -21.44 -21.64
C LYS A 640 7.28 -22.07 -21.01
N TRP A 641 6.12 -21.76 -21.56
CA TRP A 641 4.85 -22.30 -21.11
C TRP A 641 4.39 -23.46 -22.00
N PHE A 642 3.85 -24.52 -21.36
CA PHE A 642 3.29 -25.69 -22.01
C PHE A 642 1.92 -26.03 -21.46
N SER A 643 1.03 -26.58 -22.29
CA SER A 643 -0.22 -27.21 -21.87
C SER A 643 -0.01 -28.71 -21.63
N VAL A 644 -0.78 -29.29 -20.72
CA VAL A 644 -0.82 -30.74 -20.50
C VAL A 644 -1.88 -31.33 -21.39
N PRO A 645 -1.51 -32.03 -22.49
CA PRO A 645 -2.50 -32.72 -23.36
C PRO A 645 -3.07 -33.97 -22.66
N ALA A 646 -4.23 -34.43 -23.12
CA ALA A 646 -4.89 -35.64 -22.59
C ALA A 646 -3.96 -36.86 -22.53
N THR A 647 -3.05 -37.00 -23.51
CA THR A 647 -2.06 -38.08 -23.59
C THR A 647 -0.95 -38.01 -22.53
N ALA A 648 -0.81 -36.88 -21.85
CA ALA A 648 0.15 -36.66 -20.75
C ALA A 648 -0.51 -36.62 -19.38
N LYS A 649 -1.82 -36.49 -19.28
CA LYS A 649 -2.59 -36.52 -18.03
C LYS A 649 -2.25 -37.76 -17.19
N GLY A 650 -2.01 -37.58 -15.90
CA GLY A 650 -1.73 -38.61 -14.93
C GLY A 650 -0.32 -39.22 -15.02
N LYS A 651 0.49 -38.84 -16.02
CA LYS A 651 1.89 -39.28 -16.08
C LYS A 651 2.71 -38.60 -15.01
N VAL A 652 3.69 -39.31 -14.49
CA VAL A 652 4.70 -38.76 -13.57
C VAL A 652 5.76 -38.05 -14.40
N MET A 653 5.85 -36.74 -14.26
CA MET A 653 6.89 -35.92 -14.85
C MET A 653 8.07 -35.80 -13.88
N THR A 654 9.27 -36.10 -14.37
CA THR A 654 10.52 -35.82 -13.66
C THR A 654 11.32 -34.80 -14.48
N VAL A 655 11.77 -33.73 -13.82
CA VAL A 655 12.57 -32.67 -14.43
C VAL A 655 13.97 -32.69 -13.83
N LYS A 656 14.99 -32.78 -14.68
CA LYS A 656 16.38 -32.49 -14.28
C LYS A 656 16.56 -30.98 -14.42
N LEU A 657 16.67 -30.29 -13.28
CA LEU A 657 16.76 -28.83 -13.21
C LEU A 657 18.19 -28.37 -13.50
N PRO A 658 18.38 -27.28 -14.27
CA PRO A 658 19.63 -26.55 -14.31
C PRO A 658 19.84 -25.80 -12.96
N ALA A 659 21.09 -25.37 -12.71
CA ALA A 659 21.41 -24.62 -11.48
C ALA A 659 20.58 -23.32 -11.35
N ASN A 660 20.38 -22.59 -12.47
CA ASN A 660 19.70 -21.29 -12.51
C ASN A 660 18.35 -21.43 -13.22
N GLY A 661 17.51 -22.33 -12.74
CA GLY A 661 16.19 -22.54 -13.32
C GLY A 661 15.24 -23.30 -12.42
N ALA A 662 13.97 -23.06 -12.64
CA ALA A 662 12.87 -23.66 -11.91
C ALA A 662 11.70 -23.98 -12.85
N PHE A 663 10.76 -24.78 -12.38
CA PHE A 663 9.48 -24.98 -13.05
C PHE A 663 8.33 -24.90 -12.06
N ALA A 664 7.17 -24.49 -12.58
CA ALA A 664 5.93 -24.56 -11.85
C ALA A 664 4.83 -25.28 -12.67
N ILE A 665 3.90 -25.90 -11.98
CA ILE A 665 2.76 -26.61 -12.57
C ILE A 665 1.48 -26.07 -11.97
N TYR A 666 0.49 -25.83 -12.82
CA TYR A 666 -0.83 -25.32 -12.46
C TYR A 666 -1.91 -26.29 -12.89
N ASP A 667 -2.96 -26.38 -12.10
CA ASP A 667 -4.17 -27.09 -12.46
C ASP A 667 -4.99 -26.36 -13.55
N GLN A 668 -6.12 -26.89 -13.93
CA GLN A 668 -7.03 -26.28 -14.91
C GLN A 668 -7.59 -24.92 -14.49
N ASN A 669 -7.61 -24.64 -13.18
CA ASN A 669 -8.11 -23.39 -12.61
C ASN A 669 -7.01 -22.33 -12.47
N GLY A 670 -5.75 -22.68 -12.80
CA GLY A 670 -4.59 -21.82 -12.64
C GLY A 670 -4.01 -21.81 -11.22
N ILE A 671 -4.40 -22.75 -10.37
CA ILE A 671 -3.83 -22.91 -9.02
C ILE A 671 -2.49 -23.64 -9.14
N CYS A 672 -1.43 -23.07 -8.57
CA CYS A 672 -0.10 -23.67 -8.55
C CYS A 672 -0.10 -24.91 -7.65
N ILE A 673 0.15 -26.09 -8.22
CA ILE A 673 0.24 -27.36 -7.49
C ILE A 673 1.68 -27.76 -7.17
N ASN A 674 2.64 -27.20 -7.89
CA ASN A 674 4.07 -27.35 -7.61
C ASN A 674 4.86 -26.14 -8.16
N HIS A 675 5.71 -25.57 -7.34
CA HIS A 675 6.78 -24.66 -7.75
C HIS A 675 8.08 -25.23 -7.18
N SER A 676 9.02 -25.59 -8.05
CA SER A 676 10.22 -26.33 -7.63
C SER A 676 11.12 -25.56 -6.65
N VAL A 677 11.15 -24.22 -6.71
CA VAL A 677 11.86 -23.37 -5.73
C VAL A 677 11.27 -23.53 -4.32
N VAL A 678 9.92 -23.59 -4.26
CA VAL A 678 9.18 -23.65 -2.98
C VAL A 678 9.17 -25.08 -2.42
N SER A 679 8.87 -26.05 -3.27
CA SER A 679 8.67 -27.45 -2.84
C SER A 679 9.95 -28.28 -2.76
N GLY A 680 11.02 -27.86 -3.43
CA GLY A 680 12.21 -28.67 -3.66
C GLY A 680 11.96 -29.92 -4.53
N LYS A 681 10.72 -30.09 -5.06
CA LYS A 681 10.34 -31.29 -5.80
C LYS A 681 10.53 -31.12 -7.30
N ASN A 682 11.20 -32.08 -7.90
CA ASN A 682 11.38 -32.19 -9.34
C ASN A 682 10.58 -33.35 -9.97
N VAL A 683 9.72 -34.03 -9.19
CA VAL A 683 8.86 -35.14 -9.62
C VAL A 683 7.41 -34.77 -9.28
N VAL A 684 6.53 -34.73 -10.29
CA VAL A 684 5.13 -34.30 -10.12
C VAL A 684 4.21 -35.07 -11.05
N VAL A 685 2.99 -35.44 -10.59
CA VAL A 685 1.94 -36.00 -11.44
C VAL A 685 1.29 -34.87 -12.22
N LEU A 686 1.21 -35.02 -13.55
CA LEU A 686 0.63 -34.00 -14.42
C LEU A 686 -0.91 -33.96 -14.29
N PRO A 687 -1.48 -32.78 -13.99
CA PRO A 687 -2.92 -32.61 -13.89
C PRO A 687 -3.58 -32.61 -15.26
N GLU A 688 -4.89 -32.86 -15.30
CA GLU A 688 -5.69 -32.69 -16.49
C GLU A 688 -5.81 -31.22 -16.87
N ASN A 689 -5.68 -30.91 -18.16
CA ASN A 689 -5.76 -29.54 -18.70
C ASN A 689 -4.86 -28.50 -17.99
N GLY A 690 -3.82 -28.98 -17.32
CA GLY A 690 -2.89 -28.12 -16.58
C GLY A 690 -1.98 -27.28 -17.47
N ARG A 691 -1.18 -26.46 -16.80
CA ARG A 691 -0.12 -25.65 -17.41
C ARG A 691 1.21 -25.90 -16.72
N ILE A 692 2.28 -25.82 -17.48
CA ILE A 692 3.65 -25.99 -16.98
C ILE A 692 4.44 -24.79 -17.46
N VAL A 693 5.22 -24.17 -16.58
CA VAL A 693 6.21 -23.13 -16.94
C VAL A 693 7.60 -23.60 -16.54
N PHE A 694 8.56 -23.35 -17.42
CA PHE A 694 9.99 -23.46 -17.17
C PHE A 694 10.57 -22.06 -17.25
N ALA A 695 11.20 -21.59 -16.19
CA ALA A 695 11.84 -20.28 -16.09
C ALA A 695 13.29 -20.47 -15.64
N GLY A 696 14.21 -19.64 -16.16
CA GLY A 696 15.62 -19.74 -15.83
C GLY A 696 16.42 -18.68 -16.58
N GLU A 697 17.73 -18.65 -16.34
CA GLU A 697 18.65 -17.81 -17.09
C GLU A 697 18.77 -18.28 -18.55
N VAL A 698 19.21 -17.39 -19.43
CA VAL A 698 19.46 -17.70 -20.84
C VAL A 698 20.42 -18.91 -20.95
N GLY A 699 20.03 -19.89 -21.76
CA GLY A 699 20.77 -21.14 -21.91
C GLY A 699 20.44 -22.23 -20.89
N SER A 700 19.62 -21.96 -19.87
CA SER A 700 19.16 -22.99 -18.92
C SER A 700 18.38 -24.09 -19.66
N GLN A 701 18.88 -25.34 -19.56
CA GLN A 701 18.29 -26.52 -20.21
C GLN A 701 17.61 -27.41 -19.18
N PHE A 702 16.37 -27.75 -19.44
CA PHE A 702 15.53 -28.66 -18.64
C PHE A 702 15.37 -29.98 -19.38
N GLU A 703 15.83 -31.09 -18.80
CA GLU A 703 15.59 -32.44 -19.32
C GLU A 703 14.32 -32.99 -18.65
N ILE A 704 13.37 -33.45 -19.45
CA ILE A 704 12.04 -33.86 -19.00
C ILE A 704 11.85 -35.34 -19.32
N SER A 705 11.42 -36.13 -18.35
CA SER A 705 10.99 -37.50 -18.56
C SER A 705 9.55 -37.70 -18.08
N LEU A 706 8.76 -38.41 -18.89
CA LEU A 706 7.40 -38.80 -18.54
C LEU A 706 7.29 -40.34 -18.42
N LYS A 707 6.78 -40.79 -17.28
CA LYS A 707 6.45 -42.21 -17.02
C LYS A 707 4.96 -42.37 -16.79
N LYS A 708 4.41 -43.55 -17.11
CA LYS A 708 3.02 -43.93 -16.76
C LYS A 708 2.84 -44.02 -15.26
#